data_d4c91b152fb28f36e215b6c6d222832d
#
_entry.id   d4c91b152fb28f36e215b6c6d222832d
#
_cell.length_a   1.000
_cell.length_b   1.000
_cell.length_c   1.000
_cell.angle_alpha   90.00
_cell.angle_beta   90.00
_cell.angle_gamma   90.00
#
_symmetry.space_group_name_H-M   'P 1'
#
loop_
_entity.id
_entity.type
_entity.pdbx_description
1 polymer ?
#
loop_
_entity_poly.entity_id
_entity_poly.type
_entity_poly.pdbx_seq_one_letter_code
_entity_poly.pdbx_strand_id
1 'polypeptide(L)'
;GGARSAYFTGRGSVMMRAKCTIEEIKKDKEAIIVHEIPYQVNKAALVQKIAELVKEKRVEGISDIRDESDRQGVRVVIEVKRDFQADVILNQLYKYTPLQTSFGMNMLAINSGRPMMMNLKEIIAAFIEFREDVIRRRTIFELNKARDRAHTLVGLAIAVENLDPVIELIRSAPSPQDAKDALLSKAWPAGDVEPLVILIDEPDRKVENGFYHLSEAQAKAILDLKLQRLTGLERDKIHQELMSLGDEIKECLSILSSREKLYGIMRDELVEIKDEYATPRRTKIEDIEYDQDVESLIQREEMVVTVTDAGYIKRVPLNAYKAQKRGGKGKSGMATKDEDFVSRLFVAGTHTPVLFFSSKGLVYKLKVYKLPLGSPTSKGKPFVNLLPLDEGENITTVLKLPESEAECKDLSIMFATASGMVRRNSLMDFVNVQSNGKIAMKLDEGDKLMNVRICHEDNDVMLATKSGKCIRFPVTEVRVFVGRNSVGVRGIRLADGDEVISMSILNHSDATAEERDEYAKVSSAIKRMELEAGEGACISPADTGLLDKLTPEQFIEMRANEQFILTVTSTGYGKRSSSYEYRVTGRGGSGIANMEMSARNKEVVSSFPIEDDNQIMMVTDGGKLIRMPVEDIRIAGRKTQGVILFRTAENEKVVSVTWLDADAEDEEELEEEAGSEVLGESVADTDDSLSDQVSEPETESDDE
;
A
#
# COMPACT_ATOMS: atom_id res chain seq x y z
N GLY A 1 1.93 7.01 17.38
CA GLY A 1 1.44 7.39 18.61
C GLY A 1 1.61 6.56 19.87
N GLY A 2 1.55 5.22 19.86
CA GLY A 2 1.53 4.39 21.09
C GLY A 2 2.77 4.50 21.97
N ALA A 3 3.96 4.56 21.39
CA ALA A 3 5.21 4.75 22.11
C ALA A 3 5.25 6.11 22.84
N ARG A 4 4.81 7.16 22.17
CA ARG A 4 4.72 8.49 22.78
C ARG A 4 3.78 8.49 23.99
N SER A 5 2.60 7.88 23.84
CA SER A 5 1.65 7.74 24.97
C SER A 5 2.29 7.00 26.13
N ALA A 6 2.96 5.86 25.87
CA ALA A 6 3.62 5.08 26.93
C ALA A 6 4.69 5.89 27.68
N TYR A 7 5.54 6.62 26.99
CA TYR A 7 6.57 7.44 27.61
C TYR A 7 6.03 8.62 28.44
N PHE A 8 4.87 9.19 28.03
CA PHE A 8 4.26 10.30 28.79
C PHE A 8 3.38 9.87 29.95
N THR A 9 2.71 8.72 29.81
CA THR A 9 1.69 8.29 30.80
C THR A 9 2.05 7.01 31.56
N GLY A 10 3.13 6.33 31.16
CA GLY A 10 3.48 5.00 31.67
C GLY A 10 2.67 3.86 31.05
N ARG A 11 1.68 4.14 30.19
CA ARG A 11 0.86 3.14 29.49
C ARG A 11 0.71 3.47 28.01
N GLY A 12 0.77 2.43 27.17
CA GLY A 12 0.58 2.56 25.73
C GLY A 12 0.57 1.22 25.05
N SER A 13 0.17 1.19 23.79
CA SER A 13 0.27 0.00 22.95
C SER A 13 1.06 0.35 21.70
N VAL A 14 2.04 -0.47 21.36
CA VAL A 14 2.84 -0.35 20.15
C VAL A 14 2.62 -1.58 19.29
N MET A 15 2.57 -1.37 17.97
CA MET A 15 2.54 -2.47 17.02
C MET A 15 3.97 -2.88 16.70
N MET A 16 4.27 -4.16 16.82
CA MET A 16 5.55 -4.74 16.46
C MET A 16 5.38 -5.60 15.21
N ARG A 17 6.26 -5.44 14.25
CA ARG A 17 6.32 -6.24 13.02
C ARG A 17 7.62 -7.02 12.93
N ALA A 18 7.52 -8.20 12.33
CA ALA A 18 8.67 -8.97 11.90
C ALA A 18 9.49 -8.20 10.86
N LYS A 19 10.80 -8.44 10.80
CA LYS A 19 11.66 -7.94 9.73
C LYS A 19 11.66 -8.95 8.61
N CYS A 20 11.04 -8.56 7.50
CA CYS A 20 10.91 -9.39 6.31
C CYS A 20 11.58 -8.70 5.12
N THR A 21 12.12 -9.50 4.19
CA THR A 21 12.58 -9.07 2.86
C THR A 21 11.93 -9.96 1.81
N ILE A 22 11.77 -9.44 0.61
CA ILE A 22 11.33 -10.21 -0.55
C ILE A 22 12.57 -10.47 -1.40
N GLU A 23 12.84 -11.74 -1.71
CA GLU A 23 13.98 -12.18 -2.52
C GLU A 23 13.47 -12.99 -3.73
N GLU A 24 14.02 -12.73 -4.89
CA GLU A 24 13.78 -13.54 -6.09
C GLU A 24 14.66 -14.80 -6.03
N ILE A 25 14.05 -16.00 -5.92
CA ILE A 25 14.78 -17.27 -5.83
C ILE A 25 15.12 -17.80 -7.23
N LYS A 26 14.19 -17.65 -8.19
CA LYS A 26 14.33 -18.07 -9.59
C LYS A 26 13.59 -17.08 -10.45
N LYS A 27 13.83 -17.10 -11.78
CA LYS A 27 13.09 -16.28 -12.73
C LYS A 27 11.58 -16.42 -12.46
N ASP A 28 10.93 -15.29 -12.17
CA ASP A 28 9.49 -15.16 -11.88
C ASP A 28 9.00 -15.92 -10.61
N LYS A 29 9.88 -16.19 -9.64
CA LYS A 29 9.52 -16.81 -8.36
C LYS A 29 10.13 -16.07 -7.18
N GLU A 30 9.26 -15.42 -6.42
CA GLU A 30 9.61 -14.65 -5.22
C GLU A 30 9.46 -15.48 -3.95
N ALA A 31 10.19 -15.10 -2.91
CA ALA A 31 10.01 -15.60 -1.56
C ALA A 31 10.07 -14.48 -0.53
N ILE A 32 9.27 -14.62 0.51
CA ILE A 32 9.29 -13.78 1.68
C ILE A 32 10.24 -14.42 2.70
N ILE A 33 11.31 -13.71 3.05
CA ILE A 33 12.29 -14.15 4.03
C ILE A 33 12.05 -13.39 5.33
N VAL A 34 11.76 -14.12 6.41
CA VAL A 34 11.60 -13.57 7.76
C VAL A 34 12.93 -13.66 8.49
N HIS A 35 13.58 -12.53 8.77
CA HIS A 35 14.86 -12.46 9.47
C HIS A 35 14.73 -12.29 10.98
N GLU A 36 13.68 -11.58 11.42
CA GLU A 36 13.40 -11.36 12.84
C GLU A 36 11.90 -11.46 13.08
N ILE A 37 11.51 -12.11 14.17
CA ILE A 37 10.12 -12.22 14.60
C ILE A 37 9.85 -11.26 15.76
N PRO A 38 8.59 -10.84 16.00
CA PRO A 38 8.25 -9.96 17.11
C PRO A 38 8.60 -10.59 18.46
N TYR A 39 8.91 -9.75 19.44
CA TYR A 39 9.20 -10.16 20.81
C TYR A 39 8.05 -11.03 21.39
N GLN A 40 8.42 -12.10 22.10
CA GLN A 40 7.51 -13.10 22.68
C GLN A 40 6.75 -13.97 21.67
N VAL A 41 7.02 -13.89 20.37
CA VAL A 41 6.43 -14.80 19.39
C VAL A 41 7.25 -16.10 19.29
N ASN A 42 6.57 -17.22 19.42
CA ASN A 42 7.20 -18.54 19.21
C ASN A 42 7.28 -18.83 17.72
N LYS A 43 8.51 -19.08 17.20
CA LYS A 43 8.78 -19.34 15.78
C LYS A 43 8.02 -20.56 15.26
N ALA A 44 8.04 -21.69 15.99
CA ALA A 44 7.39 -22.92 15.55
C ALA A 44 5.87 -22.75 15.45
N ALA A 45 5.25 -22.09 16.47
CA ALA A 45 3.82 -21.77 16.44
C ALA A 45 3.46 -20.79 15.30
N LEU A 46 4.32 -19.85 14.98
CA LEU A 46 4.13 -18.93 13.86
C LEU A 46 4.12 -19.70 12.51
N VAL A 47 5.12 -20.56 12.27
CA VAL A 47 5.20 -21.36 11.04
C VAL A 47 4.00 -22.29 10.91
N GLN A 48 3.59 -22.94 11.99
CA GLN A 48 2.40 -23.78 12.03
C GLN A 48 1.14 -22.97 11.69
N LYS A 49 0.99 -21.77 12.27
CA LYS A 49 -0.17 -20.90 11.99
C LYS A 49 -0.24 -20.47 10.54
N ILE A 50 0.90 -20.17 9.91
CA ILE A 50 0.95 -19.85 8.47
C ILE A 50 0.48 -21.07 7.65
N ALA A 51 0.98 -22.26 7.95
CA ALA A 51 0.59 -23.50 7.27
C ALA A 51 -0.93 -23.80 7.42
N GLU A 52 -1.50 -23.56 8.60
CA GLU A 52 -2.95 -23.67 8.83
C GLU A 52 -3.76 -22.74 7.94
N LEU A 53 -3.36 -21.46 7.85
CA LEU A 53 -4.05 -20.47 7.02
C LEU A 53 -4.00 -20.81 5.52
N VAL A 54 -2.90 -21.39 5.06
CA VAL A 54 -2.76 -21.90 3.67
C VAL A 54 -3.71 -23.08 3.45
N LYS A 55 -3.77 -24.03 4.40
CA LYS A 55 -4.69 -25.18 4.33
C LYS A 55 -6.16 -24.76 4.36
N GLU A 56 -6.49 -23.74 5.16
CA GLU A 56 -7.84 -23.14 5.26
C GLU A 56 -8.19 -22.26 4.03
N LYS A 57 -7.25 -22.06 3.07
CA LYS A 57 -7.40 -21.16 1.92
C LYS A 57 -7.71 -19.70 2.30
N ARG A 58 -7.27 -19.27 3.47
CA ARG A 58 -7.38 -17.87 3.91
C ARG A 58 -6.22 -17.00 3.41
N VAL A 59 -5.09 -17.62 3.16
CA VAL A 59 -3.94 -17.02 2.47
C VAL A 59 -3.61 -17.95 1.31
N GLU A 60 -3.87 -17.50 0.10
CA GLU A 60 -3.55 -18.22 -1.12
C GLU A 60 -2.21 -17.73 -1.69
N GLY A 61 -1.60 -18.50 -2.59
CA GLY A 61 -0.37 -18.09 -3.25
C GLY A 61 0.93 -18.51 -2.57
N ILE A 62 0.90 -19.19 -1.44
CA ILE A 62 2.09 -19.79 -0.83
C ILE A 62 2.30 -21.19 -1.42
N SER A 63 3.53 -21.49 -1.89
CA SER A 63 3.90 -22.79 -2.44
C SER A 63 4.62 -23.69 -1.45
N ASP A 64 5.47 -23.12 -0.59
CA ASP A 64 6.25 -23.87 0.41
C ASP A 64 6.67 -22.97 1.58
N ILE A 65 6.90 -23.58 2.75
CA ILE A 65 7.35 -22.89 3.97
C ILE A 65 8.47 -23.71 4.57
N ARG A 66 9.67 -23.11 4.70
CA ARG A 66 10.85 -23.76 5.29
C ARG A 66 11.43 -22.93 6.42
N ASP A 67 11.92 -23.60 7.44
CA ASP A 67 12.70 -22.99 8.52
C ASP A 67 14.19 -23.30 8.27
N GLU A 68 14.91 -22.29 7.82
CA GLU A 68 16.36 -22.35 7.52
C GLU A 68 17.18 -21.63 8.62
N SER A 69 16.61 -21.43 9.80
CA SER A 69 17.27 -20.74 10.91
C SER A 69 18.51 -21.52 11.38
N ASP A 70 19.59 -20.78 11.65
CA ASP A 70 20.87 -21.31 12.10
C ASP A 70 21.44 -20.53 13.29
N ARG A 71 22.74 -20.68 13.56
CA ARG A 71 23.47 -19.95 14.62
C ARG A 71 23.58 -18.45 14.36
N GLN A 72 23.39 -18.01 13.11
CA GLN A 72 23.47 -16.61 12.72
C GLN A 72 22.15 -15.86 12.98
N GLY A 73 21.04 -16.61 13.00
CA GLY A 73 19.73 -16.00 13.32
C GLY A 73 18.54 -16.77 12.79
N VAL A 74 17.39 -16.09 12.85
CA VAL A 74 16.14 -16.59 12.29
C VAL A 74 16.13 -16.38 10.78
N ARG A 75 15.81 -17.44 10.03
CA ARG A 75 15.54 -17.40 8.60
C ARG A 75 14.38 -18.34 8.29
N VAL A 76 13.19 -17.78 8.15
CA VAL A 76 12.02 -18.53 7.67
C VAL A 76 11.73 -18.09 6.26
N VAL A 77 11.73 -19.06 5.33
CA VAL A 77 11.51 -18.86 3.90
C VAL A 77 10.10 -19.26 3.55
N ILE A 78 9.32 -18.34 2.97
CA ILE A 78 7.96 -18.56 2.51
C ILE A 78 7.97 -18.33 1.00
N GLU A 79 7.92 -19.42 0.22
CA GLU A 79 7.93 -19.33 -1.24
C GLU A 79 6.56 -18.97 -1.79
N VAL A 80 6.53 -18.02 -2.71
CA VAL A 80 5.32 -17.53 -3.37
C VAL A 80 5.15 -18.25 -4.72
N LYS A 81 3.90 -18.53 -5.13
CA LYS A 81 3.57 -19.04 -6.46
C LYS A 81 3.72 -17.92 -7.50
N ARG A 82 4.04 -18.26 -8.77
CA ARG A 82 4.34 -17.30 -9.84
C ARG A 82 3.23 -16.26 -10.09
N ASP A 83 1.97 -16.65 -9.97
CA ASP A 83 0.81 -15.79 -10.26
C ASP A 83 0.41 -14.88 -9.08
N PHE A 84 1.23 -14.79 -8.02
CA PHE A 84 0.91 -14.06 -6.81
C PHE A 84 2.01 -13.05 -6.45
N GLN A 85 1.62 -11.88 -5.99
CA GLN A 85 2.52 -10.83 -5.53
C GLN A 85 2.92 -11.04 -4.07
N ALA A 86 4.22 -11.09 -3.80
CA ALA A 86 4.74 -11.32 -2.45
C ALA A 86 4.34 -10.23 -1.45
N ASP A 87 4.25 -8.97 -1.87
CA ASP A 87 3.81 -7.86 -1.01
C ASP A 87 2.39 -8.04 -0.47
N VAL A 88 1.46 -8.52 -1.31
CA VAL A 88 0.07 -8.77 -0.93
C VAL A 88 0.00 -9.90 0.09
N ILE A 89 0.75 -10.99 -0.15
CA ILE A 89 0.82 -12.13 0.77
C ILE A 89 1.44 -11.68 2.09
N LEU A 90 2.52 -10.90 2.07
CA LEU A 90 3.15 -10.37 3.28
C LEU A 90 2.17 -9.52 4.11
N ASN A 91 1.38 -8.66 3.47
CA ASN A 91 0.35 -7.88 4.13
C ASN A 91 -0.76 -8.75 4.73
N GLN A 92 -1.16 -9.82 4.04
CA GLN A 92 -2.10 -10.81 4.58
C GLN A 92 -1.52 -11.54 5.79
N LEU A 93 -0.24 -11.93 5.73
CA LEU A 93 0.47 -12.57 6.84
C LEU A 93 0.57 -11.64 8.06
N TYR A 94 0.84 -10.34 7.88
CA TYR A 94 0.80 -9.35 8.96
C TYR A 94 -0.58 -9.24 9.61
N LYS A 95 -1.65 -9.39 8.83
CA LYS A 95 -3.02 -9.28 9.33
C LYS A 95 -3.49 -10.53 10.06
N TYR A 96 -3.13 -11.73 9.59
CA TYR A 96 -3.70 -12.99 10.07
C TYR A 96 -2.76 -13.81 10.96
N THR A 97 -1.50 -13.39 11.11
CA THR A 97 -0.49 -14.12 11.90
C THR A 97 0.22 -13.23 12.92
N PRO A 98 0.91 -13.82 13.90
CA PRO A 98 1.77 -13.09 14.82
C PRO A 98 3.02 -12.44 14.20
N LEU A 99 3.21 -12.43 12.87
CA LEU A 99 4.22 -11.58 12.21
C LEU A 99 4.02 -10.11 12.50
N GLN A 100 2.80 -9.71 12.83
CA GLN A 100 2.48 -8.43 13.43
C GLN A 100 1.67 -8.65 14.69
N THR A 101 2.12 -8.09 15.81
CA THR A 101 1.44 -8.20 17.10
C THR A 101 1.49 -6.88 17.87
N SER A 102 0.50 -6.65 18.71
CA SER A 102 0.49 -5.49 19.58
C SER A 102 1.22 -5.80 20.89
N PHE A 103 2.04 -4.90 21.36
CA PHE A 103 2.69 -4.97 22.66
C PHE A 103 2.14 -3.88 23.58
N GLY A 104 1.52 -4.29 24.68
CA GLY A 104 1.04 -3.38 25.70
C GLY A 104 2.19 -2.95 26.61
N MET A 105 2.64 -1.72 26.47
CA MET A 105 3.63 -1.12 27.37
C MET A 105 2.97 -0.75 28.68
N ASN A 106 3.52 -1.26 29.79
CA ASN A 106 3.07 -0.99 31.14
C ASN A 106 4.31 -0.73 32.02
N MET A 107 4.63 0.53 32.27
CA MET A 107 5.83 0.94 32.96
C MET A 107 5.60 0.93 34.49
N LEU A 108 5.28 -0.26 35.02
CA LEU A 108 5.15 -0.48 36.46
C LEU A 108 6.52 -0.80 37.07
N ALA A 109 6.95 -0.02 38.06
CA ALA A 109 8.22 -0.22 38.75
C ALA A 109 8.00 -0.13 40.28
N ILE A 110 8.93 -0.74 41.02
CA ILE A 110 8.97 -0.58 42.49
C ILE A 110 9.84 0.61 42.81
N ASN A 111 9.26 1.67 43.33
CA ASN A 111 9.97 2.84 43.82
C ASN A 111 9.80 2.98 45.32
N SER A 112 10.90 3.03 46.05
CA SER A 112 10.92 3.13 47.52
C SER A 112 10.04 2.06 48.23
N GLY A 113 10.06 0.81 47.70
CA GLY A 113 9.32 -0.33 48.21
C GLY A 113 7.83 -0.39 47.85
N ARG A 114 7.35 0.54 46.99
CA ARG A 114 5.94 0.58 46.55
C ARG A 114 5.84 0.43 45.02
N PRO A 115 4.92 -0.40 44.52
CA PRO A 115 4.66 -0.50 43.11
C PRO A 115 3.97 0.80 42.60
N MET A 116 4.57 1.45 41.64
CA MET A 116 4.08 2.70 41.05
C MET A 116 4.08 2.62 39.54
N MET A 117 3.02 3.14 38.91
CA MET A 117 3.01 3.39 37.49
C MET A 117 3.79 4.67 37.23
N MET A 118 4.86 4.59 36.46
CA MET A 118 5.77 5.72 36.25
C MET A 118 5.93 6.00 34.77
N ASN A 119 6.00 7.26 34.40
CA ASN A 119 6.41 7.68 33.07
C ASN A 119 7.94 7.64 32.92
N LEU A 120 8.45 7.82 31.71
CA LEU A 120 9.90 7.74 31.45
C LEU A 120 10.70 8.76 32.25
N LYS A 121 10.18 10.00 32.41
CA LYS A 121 10.84 11.06 33.19
C LYS A 121 10.92 10.67 34.67
N GLU A 122 9.85 10.15 35.24
CA GLU A 122 9.78 9.70 36.64
C GLU A 122 10.74 8.54 36.92
N ILE A 123 10.83 7.56 35.99
CA ILE A 123 11.79 6.44 36.10
C ILE A 123 13.23 6.94 36.11
N ILE A 124 13.57 7.85 35.17
CA ILE A 124 14.91 8.42 35.13
C ILE A 124 15.21 9.25 36.39
N ALA A 125 14.25 10.04 36.84
CA ALA A 125 14.41 10.84 38.07
C ALA A 125 14.63 9.94 39.31
N ALA A 126 13.82 8.89 39.46
CA ALA A 126 13.97 7.92 40.54
C ALA A 126 15.31 7.16 40.47
N PHE A 127 15.79 6.83 39.27
CA PHE A 127 17.12 6.24 39.11
C PHE A 127 18.25 7.19 39.52
N ILE A 128 18.18 8.46 39.17
CA ILE A 128 19.18 9.47 39.56
C ILE A 128 19.18 9.64 41.08
N GLU A 129 18.02 9.74 41.71
CA GLU A 129 17.87 9.84 43.15
C GLU A 129 18.47 8.62 43.89
N PHE A 130 18.18 7.43 43.38
CA PHE A 130 18.76 6.19 43.91
C PHE A 130 20.29 6.16 43.77
N ARG A 131 20.81 6.57 42.62
CA ARG A 131 22.29 6.65 42.41
C ARG A 131 22.93 7.68 43.29
N GLU A 132 22.30 8.84 43.52
CA GLU A 132 22.74 9.84 44.47
C GLU A 132 22.92 9.26 45.90
N ASP A 133 21.90 8.49 46.36
CA ASP A 133 21.98 7.84 47.68
C ASP A 133 23.06 6.76 47.73
N VAL A 134 23.23 5.97 46.68
CA VAL A 134 24.30 4.95 46.58
C VAL A 134 25.70 5.59 46.64
N ILE A 135 25.95 6.63 45.86
CA ILE A 135 27.25 7.32 45.86
C ILE A 135 27.49 7.95 47.24
N ARG A 136 26.48 8.60 47.83
CA ARG A 136 26.57 9.16 49.19
C ARG A 136 26.97 8.12 50.21
N ARG A 137 26.27 6.96 50.21
CA ARG A 137 26.57 5.87 51.16
C ARG A 137 27.93 5.26 50.92
N ARG A 138 28.35 5.09 49.67
CA ARG A 138 29.69 4.62 49.34
C ARG A 138 30.76 5.59 49.87
N THR A 139 30.59 6.88 49.57
CA THR A 139 31.56 7.91 50.03
C THR A 139 31.63 8.02 51.56
N ILE A 140 30.49 7.87 52.28
CA ILE A 140 30.47 7.79 53.74
C ILE A 140 31.23 6.57 54.24
N PHE A 141 31.06 5.42 53.60
CA PHE A 141 31.77 4.18 53.98
C PHE A 141 33.28 4.35 53.73
N GLU A 142 33.69 4.89 52.59
CA GLU A 142 35.09 5.16 52.24
C GLU A 142 35.71 6.19 53.22
N LEU A 143 34.98 7.26 53.52
CA LEU A 143 35.38 8.27 54.52
C LEU A 143 35.63 7.64 55.90
N ASN A 144 34.68 6.81 56.40
CA ASN A 144 34.82 6.16 57.70
C ASN A 144 36.02 5.20 57.69
N LYS A 145 36.19 4.41 56.66
CA LYS A 145 37.34 3.52 56.48
C LYS A 145 38.67 4.26 56.43
N ALA A 146 38.73 5.36 55.71
CA ALA A 146 39.92 6.21 55.65
C ALA A 146 40.21 6.87 57.00
N ARG A 147 39.17 7.35 57.72
CA ARG A 147 39.30 7.91 59.09
C ARG A 147 39.78 6.88 60.11
N ASP A 148 39.24 5.66 60.11
CA ASP A 148 39.67 4.58 61.03
C ASP A 148 41.16 4.21 60.78
N ARG A 149 41.55 4.17 59.54
CA ARG A 149 42.95 3.89 59.15
C ARG A 149 43.86 5.04 59.53
N ALA A 150 43.47 6.28 59.21
CA ALA A 150 44.24 7.48 59.56
C ALA A 150 44.35 7.64 61.06
N HIS A 151 43.26 7.36 61.82
CA HIS A 151 43.30 7.38 63.30
C HIS A 151 44.41 6.46 63.84
N THR A 152 44.47 5.21 63.33
CA THR A 152 45.50 4.26 63.75
C THR A 152 46.91 4.77 63.40
N LEU A 153 47.09 5.31 62.20
CA LEU A 153 48.37 5.80 61.72
C LEU A 153 48.82 7.06 62.44
N VAL A 154 47.92 7.99 62.84
CA VAL A 154 48.21 9.13 63.68
C VAL A 154 48.86 8.70 64.99
N GLY A 155 48.24 7.65 65.64
CA GLY A 155 48.84 7.10 66.86
C GLY A 155 50.24 6.53 66.65
N LEU A 156 50.46 5.84 65.55
CA LEU A 156 51.81 5.34 65.18
C LEU A 156 52.81 6.46 64.85
N ALA A 157 52.36 7.49 64.14
CA ALA A 157 53.21 8.66 63.81
C ALA A 157 53.66 9.41 65.08
N ILE A 158 52.72 9.68 65.99
CA ILE A 158 53.06 10.31 67.31
C ILE A 158 54.01 9.41 68.09
N ALA A 159 53.85 8.10 68.11
CA ALA A 159 54.77 7.19 68.80
C ALA A 159 56.14 7.15 68.18
N VAL A 160 56.27 7.26 66.87
CA VAL A 160 57.54 7.23 66.12
C VAL A 160 58.24 8.55 66.25
N GLU A 161 57.56 9.71 66.29
CA GLU A 161 58.14 11.03 66.59
C GLU A 161 58.62 11.12 68.00
N ASN A 162 57.97 10.49 68.99
CA ASN A 162 58.29 10.46 70.37
C ASN A 162 58.90 9.11 70.84
N LEU A 163 59.79 8.54 70.00
CA LEU A 163 60.26 7.17 70.13
C LEU A 163 60.92 6.89 71.49
N ASP A 164 61.86 7.70 71.93
CA ASP A 164 62.57 7.46 73.16
C ASP A 164 61.66 7.46 74.40
N PRO A 165 60.81 8.49 74.58
CA PRO A 165 59.81 8.51 75.65
C PRO A 165 58.80 7.36 75.62
N VAL A 166 58.43 6.86 74.44
CA VAL A 166 57.51 5.71 74.27
C VAL A 166 58.24 4.40 74.67
N ILE A 167 59.47 4.17 74.23
CA ILE A 167 60.26 3.01 74.61
C ILE A 167 60.55 2.95 76.08
N GLU A 168 60.92 4.08 76.69
CA GLU A 168 61.19 4.18 78.11
C GLU A 168 59.94 3.82 78.92
N LEU A 169 58.77 4.38 78.55
CA LEU A 169 57.47 4.11 79.17
C LEU A 169 57.10 2.60 79.08
N ILE A 170 57.22 1.99 77.90
CA ILE A 170 56.90 0.59 77.70
C ILE A 170 57.86 -0.34 78.50
N ARG A 171 59.16 0.02 78.60
CA ARG A 171 60.16 -0.72 79.35
C ARG A 171 59.97 -0.66 80.84
N SER A 172 59.47 0.47 81.35
CA SER A 172 59.27 0.69 82.76
C SER A 172 57.97 0.08 83.29
N ALA A 173 57.01 -0.28 82.40
CA ALA A 173 55.70 -0.84 82.73
C ALA A 173 55.84 -2.30 83.21
N PRO A 174 55.19 -2.72 84.34
CA PRO A 174 55.28 -4.05 84.88
C PRO A 174 54.50 -5.07 84.04
N SER A 175 53.47 -4.65 83.33
CA SER A 175 52.67 -5.52 82.46
C SER A 175 52.24 -4.80 81.16
N PRO A 176 51.82 -5.55 80.12
CA PRO A 176 51.33 -4.94 78.89
C PRO A 176 50.07 -4.07 79.09
N GLN A 177 49.21 -4.38 80.08
CA GLN A 177 48.07 -3.57 80.44
C GLN A 177 48.51 -2.24 81.08
N ASP A 178 49.50 -2.26 82.03
CA ASP A 178 50.04 -1.04 82.66
C ASP A 178 50.70 -0.16 81.60
N ALA A 179 51.41 -0.73 80.60
CA ALA A 179 51.97 0.00 79.46
C ALA A 179 50.88 0.69 78.63
N LYS A 180 49.79 0.01 78.36
CA LYS A 180 48.64 0.59 77.64
C LYS A 180 48.04 1.74 78.41
N ASP A 181 47.78 1.58 79.72
CA ASP A 181 47.16 2.59 80.57
C ASP A 181 48.09 3.84 80.72
N ALA A 182 49.38 3.62 80.78
CA ALA A 182 50.36 4.69 80.80
C ALA A 182 50.45 5.48 79.48
N LEU A 183 50.33 4.77 78.34
CA LEU A 183 50.25 5.42 77.02
C LEU A 183 48.97 6.25 76.84
N LEU A 184 47.86 5.82 77.40
CA LEU A 184 46.54 6.49 77.37
C LEU A 184 46.53 7.73 78.27
N SER A 185 47.17 7.67 79.48
CA SER A 185 47.10 8.73 80.41
C SER A 185 48.02 9.90 80.14
N LYS A 186 49.05 9.67 79.31
CA LYS A 186 50.06 10.68 78.97
C LYS A 186 49.63 11.54 77.76
N ALA A 187 49.78 12.86 77.88
CA ALA A 187 49.62 13.77 76.74
C ALA A 187 50.85 13.76 75.88
N TRP A 188 50.70 13.52 74.60
CA TRP A 188 51.76 13.41 73.57
C TRP A 188 51.82 14.66 72.66
N PRO A 189 53.00 15.24 72.36
CA PRO A 189 53.06 16.30 71.38
C PRO A 189 52.52 15.82 70.04
N ALA A 190 51.58 16.58 69.43
CA ALA A 190 50.96 16.23 68.16
C ALA A 190 51.87 16.53 66.96
N GLY A 191 52.75 17.46 67.04
CA GLY A 191 53.71 17.82 65.95
C GLY A 191 53.05 18.07 64.64
N ASP A 192 53.62 17.52 63.54
CA ASP A 192 53.15 17.71 62.17
C ASP A 192 51.85 17.00 61.82
N VAL A 193 51.30 16.13 62.71
CA VAL A 193 50.04 15.40 62.48
C VAL A 193 48.78 16.15 62.95
N GLU A 194 48.91 17.31 63.59
CA GLU A 194 47.83 18.16 64.08
C GLU A 194 46.77 18.47 63.01
N PRO A 195 47.12 18.88 61.79
CA PRO A 195 46.09 19.13 60.74
C PRO A 195 45.29 17.92 60.34
N LEU A 196 45.89 16.74 60.47
CA LEU A 196 45.22 15.45 60.12
C LEU A 196 44.28 14.96 61.20
N VAL A 197 44.61 15.21 62.48
CA VAL A 197 43.70 14.97 63.60
C VAL A 197 42.43 15.79 63.45
N ILE A 198 42.49 17.00 62.99
CA ILE A 198 41.38 17.92 62.72
C ILE A 198 40.46 17.28 61.59
N LEU A 199 41.08 16.71 60.56
CA LEU A 199 40.33 16.07 59.45
C LEU A 199 39.63 14.77 59.85
N ILE A 200 40.22 14.02 60.78
CA ILE A 200 39.61 12.78 61.30
C ILE A 200 38.34 13.10 62.09
N ASP A 201 38.32 14.30 62.77
CA ASP A 201 37.15 14.87 63.48
C ASP A 201 36.50 13.90 64.43
N GLU A 202 37.30 13.26 65.34
CA GLU A 202 36.80 12.47 66.40
C GLU A 202 36.21 13.38 67.49
N PRO A 203 34.94 13.14 67.94
CA PRO A 203 34.26 14.06 68.86
C PRO A 203 34.98 14.25 70.21
N ASP A 204 35.60 13.19 70.69
CA ASP A 204 36.18 13.14 72.07
C ASP A 204 37.71 13.32 72.08
N ARG A 205 38.35 13.53 70.94
CA ARG A 205 39.82 13.55 70.84
C ARG A 205 40.33 14.67 69.96
N LYS A 206 40.50 15.81 70.55
CA LYS A 206 41.08 17.02 69.89
C LYS A 206 42.48 17.29 70.38
N VAL A 207 43.26 17.96 69.56
CA VAL A 207 44.54 18.48 70.01
C VAL A 207 44.28 19.67 70.93
N GLU A 208 44.73 19.59 72.20
CA GLU A 208 44.63 20.67 73.16
C GLU A 208 46.02 21.21 73.44
N ASN A 209 46.24 22.49 73.19
CA ASN A 209 47.52 23.15 73.36
C ASN A 209 48.73 22.46 72.73
N GLY A 210 48.53 21.81 71.52
CA GLY A 210 49.57 21.05 70.83
C GLY A 210 49.83 19.65 71.34
N PHE A 211 48.98 19.16 72.28
CA PHE A 211 49.08 17.82 72.81
C PHE A 211 47.84 16.97 72.44
N TYR A 212 48.10 15.67 72.24
CA TYR A 212 47.08 14.68 71.89
C TYR A 212 47.09 13.51 72.86
N HIS A 213 45.87 12.96 73.19
CA HIS A 213 45.72 11.79 74.03
C HIS A 213 45.43 10.58 73.13
N LEU A 214 46.22 9.53 73.20
CA LEU A 214 46.05 8.29 72.43
C LEU A 214 44.78 7.57 72.79
N SER A 215 44.18 6.88 71.81
CA SER A 215 43.02 5.97 71.96
C SER A 215 43.53 4.59 72.35
N GLU A 216 42.58 3.75 72.87
CA GLU A 216 42.86 2.32 73.10
C GLU A 216 43.36 1.61 71.83
N ALA A 217 42.73 1.87 70.65
CA ALA A 217 43.10 1.31 69.37
C ALA A 217 44.51 1.70 68.97
N GLN A 218 44.87 2.99 69.18
CA GLN A 218 46.18 3.54 68.91
C GLN A 218 47.25 2.97 69.89
N ALA A 219 46.94 2.91 71.16
CA ALA A 219 47.83 2.31 72.16
C ALA A 219 48.12 0.84 71.88
N LYS A 220 47.08 0.09 71.50
CA LYS A 220 47.23 -1.31 71.10
C LYS A 220 48.11 -1.41 69.85
N ALA A 221 47.86 -0.59 68.78
CA ALA A 221 48.66 -0.59 67.58
C ALA A 221 50.12 -0.24 67.84
N ILE A 222 50.41 0.65 68.83
CA ILE A 222 51.75 0.96 69.20
C ILE A 222 52.44 -0.22 69.89
N LEU A 223 51.72 -0.92 70.79
CA LEU A 223 52.23 -2.12 71.49
C LEU A 223 52.51 -3.30 70.55
N ASP A 224 51.68 -3.45 69.51
CA ASP A 224 51.79 -4.47 68.47
C ASP A 224 52.85 -4.13 67.41
N LEU A 225 53.55 -2.97 67.54
CA LEU A 225 54.50 -2.48 66.58
C LEU A 225 55.83 -3.30 66.67
N LYS A 226 56.20 -3.91 65.51
CA LYS A 226 57.47 -4.65 65.44
C LYS A 226 58.65 -3.70 65.34
N LEU A 227 59.75 -4.00 66.04
CA LEU A 227 61.01 -3.21 66.05
C LEU A 227 61.55 -2.87 64.65
N GLN A 228 61.27 -3.71 63.65
CA GLN A 228 61.60 -3.46 62.24
C GLN A 228 60.93 -2.25 61.64
N ARG A 229 59.75 -1.84 62.17
CA ARG A 229 59.01 -0.66 61.69
C ARG A 229 59.40 0.65 62.30
N LEU A 230 60.44 0.62 63.16
CA LEU A 230 61.00 1.83 63.80
C LEU A 230 62.16 2.46 63.02
N THR A 231 62.46 1.95 61.84
CA THR A 231 63.48 2.51 60.95
C THR A 231 63.02 3.84 60.29
N GLY A 232 63.98 4.72 59.91
CA GLY A 232 63.60 5.95 59.24
C GLY A 232 62.80 5.81 57.98
N LEU A 233 63.05 4.77 57.16
CA LEU A 233 62.33 4.48 55.95
C LEU A 233 60.83 4.08 56.21
N GLU A 234 60.56 3.46 57.32
CA GLU A 234 59.18 3.08 57.66
C GLU A 234 58.39 4.27 58.24
N ARG A 235 59.09 5.18 58.91
CA ARG A 235 58.55 6.49 59.36
C ARG A 235 58.06 7.31 58.16
N ASP A 236 58.87 7.41 57.10
CA ASP A 236 58.53 8.14 55.91
C ASP A 236 57.33 7.50 55.20
N LYS A 237 57.23 6.18 55.17
CA LYS A 237 56.06 5.48 54.63
C LYS A 237 54.77 5.72 55.40
N ILE A 238 54.83 5.71 56.73
CA ILE A 238 53.69 6.03 57.60
C ILE A 238 53.24 7.45 57.36
N HIS A 239 54.17 8.41 57.22
CA HIS A 239 53.85 9.80 56.95
C HIS A 239 53.24 9.95 55.54
N GLN A 240 53.77 9.29 54.50
CA GLN A 240 53.20 9.28 53.11
C GLN A 240 51.81 8.66 53.07
N GLU A 241 51.58 7.51 53.71
CA GLU A 241 50.27 6.87 53.80
C GLU A 241 49.29 7.80 54.52
N LEU A 242 49.69 8.45 55.60
CA LEU A 242 48.84 9.35 56.36
C LEU A 242 48.47 10.62 55.56
N MET A 243 49.38 11.18 54.77
CA MET A 243 49.12 12.33 53.90
C MET A 243 48.14 11.91 52.78
N SER A 244 48.36 10.75 52.17
CA SER A 244 47.46 10.21 51.15
C SER A 244 46.03 10.01 51.69
N LEU A 245 45.87 9.46 52.88
CA LEU A 245 44.58 9.31 53.55
C LEU A 245 43.96 10.69 53.90
N GLY A 246 44.78 11.68 54.27
CA GLY A 246 44.31 13.05 54.49
C GLY A 246 43.70 13.66 53.24
N ASP A 247 44.29 13.43 52.09
CA ASP A 247 43.76 13.93 50.83
C ASP A 247 42.50 13.14 50.40
N GLU A 248 42.45 11.83 50.63
CA GLU A 248 41.24 10.99 50.40
C GLU A 248 40.08 11.47 51.30
N ILE A 249 40.30 11.74 52.57
CA ILE A 249 39.30 12.27 53.50
C ILE A 249 38.78 13.64 53.00
N LYS A 250 39.68 14.56 52.59
CA LYS A 250 39.29 15.87 52.05
C LYS A 250 38.43 15.72 50.82
N GLU A 251 38.81 14.81 49.92
CA GLU A 251 38.02 14.53 48.73
C GLU A 251 36.62 13.97 49.06
N CYS A 252 36.52 12.96 49.92
CA CYS A 252 35.24 12.42 50.39
C CYS A 252 34.37 13.52 51.02
N LEU A 253 34.92 14.36 51.88
CA LEU A 253 34.18 15.48 52.47
C LEU A 253 33.73 16.50 51.42
N SER A 254 34.56 16.77 50.43
CA SER A 254 34.21 17.67 49.33
C SER A 254 33.06 17.13 48.47
N ILE A 255 33.03 15.82 48.25
CA ILE A 255 31.94 15.12 47.52
C ILE A 255 30.64 15.20 48.32
N LEU A 256 30.69 14.92 49.62
CA LEU A 256 29.52 14.96 50.47
C LEU A 256 28.95 16.37 50.72
N SER A 257 29.78 17.40 50.60
CA SER A 257 29.36 18.79 50.76
C SER A 257 28.85 19.43 49.48
N SER A 258 29.21 18.92 48.29
CA SER A 258 28.84 19.47 46.98
C SER A 258 28.05 18.51 46.14
N ARG A 259 26.76 18.80 45.95
CA ARG A 259 25.87 18.03 45.06
C ARG A 259 26.36 18.04 43.61
N GLU A 260 26.99 19.13 43.18
CA GLU A 260 27.56 19.27 41.83
C GLU A 260 28.70 18.26 41.60
N LYS A 261 29.61 18.11 42.57
CA LYS A 261 30.68 17.11 42.50
C LYS A 261 30.14 15.69 42.48
N LEU A 262 29.15 15.40 43.32
CA LEU A 262 28.49 14.10 43.39
C LEU A 262 27.85 13.74 42.02
N TYR A 263 27.18 14.70 41.38
CA TYR A 263 26.62 14.49 40.03
C TYR A 263 27.71 14.40 38.94
N GLY A 264 28.86 15.08 39.12
CA GLY A 264 30.02 14.88 38.25
C GLY A 264 30.48 13.43 38.24
N ILE A 265 30.72 12.86 39.43
CA ILE A 265 31.12 11.46 39.59
C ILE A 265 30.07 10.51 38.99
N MET A 266 28.78 10.73 39.29
CA MET A 266 27.70 9.93 38.70
C MET A 266 27.73 9.97 37.19
N ARG A 267 27.94 11.13 36.57
CA ARG A 267 28.01 11.29 35.13
C ARG A 267 29.20 10.54 34.55
N ASP A 268 30.37 10.66 35.16
CA ASP A 268 31.59 10.02 34.67
C ASP A 268 31.47 8.50 34.71
N GLU A 269 30.97 7.93 35.80
CA GLU A 269 30.68 6.49 35.93
C GLU A 269 29.67 6.01 34.87
N LEU A 270 28.61 6.80 34.61
CA LEU A 270 27.60 6.45 33.59
C LEU A 270 28.16 6.56 32.17
N VAL A 271 29.07 7.50 31.92
CA VAL A 271 29.76 7.63 30.63
C VAL A 271 30.67 6.43 30.38
N GLU A 272 31.47 6.04 31.38
CA GLU A 272 32.33 4.86 31.33
C GLU A 272 31.52 3.59 30.97
N ILE A 273 30.43 3.33 31.69
CA ILE A 273 29.51 2.20 31.42
C ILE A 273 28.94 2.31 30.01
N LYS A 274 28.57 3.51 29.57
CA LYS A 274 28.07 3.73 28.22
C LYS A 274 29.09 3.36 27.16
N ASP A 275 30.35 3.81 27.35
CA ASP A 275 31.41 3.61 26.36
C ASP A 275 31.83 2.12 26.25
N GLU A 276 31.76 1.37 27.38
CA GLU A 276 32.10 -0.04 27.43
C GLU A 276 30.96 -0.95 26.91
N TYR A 277 29.69 -0.64 27.25
CA TYR A 277 28.55 -1.54 27.04
C TYR A 277 27.50 -1.05 26.05
N ALA A 278 27.66 0.16 25.47
CA ALA A 278 26.66 0.67 24.54
C ALA A 278 26.56 -0.18 23.27
N THR A 279 25.36 -0.59 22.95
CA THR A 279 25.04 -1.28 21.70
C THR A 279 24.04 -0.46 20.88
N PRO A 280 24.13 -0.52 19.54
CA PRO A 280 23.16 0.19 18.69
C PRO A 280 21.76 -0.38 18.88
N ARG A 281 20.73 0.45 18.70
CA ARG A 281 19.34 0.02 18.72
C ARG A 281 19.08 -0.96 17.55
N ARG A 282 18.60 -2.15 17.84
CA ARG A 282 18.25 -3.17 16.84
C ARG A 282 16.84 -2.97 16.28
N THR A 283 15.89 -2.55 17.12
CA THR A 283 14.51 -2.29 16.71
C THR A 283 14.39 -0.96 16.00
N LYS A 284 13.91 -0.95 14.76
CA LYS A 284 13.61 0.27 14.00
C LYS A 284 12.27 0.83 14.44
N ILE A 285 12.20 2.13 14.69
CA ILE A 285 10.94 2.84 14.98
C ILE A 285 10.49 3.49 13.68
N GLU A 286 9.30 3.13 13.22
CA GLU A 286 8.70 3.65 11.99
C GLU A 286 7.35 4.29 12.32
N ASP A 287 7.05 5.41 11.66
CA ASP A 287 5.73 6.02 11.69
C ASP A 287 4.87 5.33 10.63
N ILE A 288 4.16 4.29 11.06
CA ILE A 288 3.20 3.60 10.20
C ILE A 288 1.80 4.09 10.58
N GLU A 289 1.06 4.61 9.62
CA GLU A 289 -0.36 4.84 9.77
C GLU A 289 -1.06 3.49 9.94
N TYR A 290 -1.94 3.41 10.95
CA TYR A 290 -2.63 2.16 11.36
C TYR A 290 -3.64 1.62 10.34
N ASP A 291 -4.01 2.40 9.32
CA ASP A 291 -4.84 1.95 8.22
C ASP A 291 -4.01 1.10 7.25
N GLN A 292 -3.92 -0.20 7.58
CA GLN A 292 -3.78 -1.16 6.49
C GLN A 292 -5.04 -1.04 5.65
N ASP A 293 -4.92 -0.29 4.57
CA ASP A 293 -5.98 -0.17 3.59
C ASP A 293 -6.33 -1.60 3.17
N VAL A 294 -7.61 -1.96 3.28
CA VAL A 294 -8.12 -3.28 2.84
C VAL A 294 -7.65 -3.57 1.42
N GLU A 295 -7.38 -2.52 0.69
CA GLU A 295 -6.86 -2.51 -0.66
C GLU A 295 -5.46 -3.14 -0.80
N SER A 296 -4.56 -2.90 0.17
CA SER A 296 -3.21 -3.50 0.17
C SER A 296 -3.19 -5.02 0.37
N LEU A 297 -4.34 -5.60 0.71
CA LEU A 297 -4.53 -7.06 0.90
C LEU A 297 -5.10 -7.74 -0.35
N ILE A 298 -5.44 -6.96 -1.39
CA ILE A 298 -6.10 -7.45 -2.60
C ILE A 298 -5.06 -7.55 -3.70
N GLN A 299 -4.98 -8.71 -4.32
CA GLN A 299 -4.09 -8.94 -5.45
C GLN A 299 -4.51 -8.08 -6.65
N ARG A 300 -3.53 -7.55 -7.36
CA ARG A 300 -3.77 -6.87 -8.64
C ARG A 300 -3.94 -7.92 -9.72
N GLU A 301 -5.14 -8.00 -10.26
CA GLU A 301 -5.54 -8.92 -11.33
C GLU A 301 -6.43 -8.21 -12.32
N GLU A 302 -6.36 -8.62 -13.57
CA GLU A 302 -7.28 -8.19 -14.61
C GLU A 302 -8.63 -8.90 -14.43
N MET A 303 -9.71 -8.12 -14.40
CA MET A 303 -11.07 -8.56 -14.18
C MET A 303 -11.96 -8.19 -15.35
N VAL A 304 -12.75 -9.12 -15.81
CA VAL A 304 -13.85 -8.86 -16.74
C VAL A 304 -15.07 -8.42 -15.92
N VAL A 305 -15.49 -7.18 -16.09
CA VAL A 305 -16.70 -6.65 -15.48
C VAL A 305 -17.85 -6.72 -16.46
N THR A 306 -18.91 -7.42 -16.07
CA THR A 306 -20.12 -7.61 -16.88
C THR A 306 -21.29 -6.90 -16.23
N VAL A 307 -22.03 -6.10 -17.01
CA VAL A 307 -23.22 -5.38 -16.58
C VAL A 307 -24.38 -5.76 -17.49
N THR A 308 -25.54 -6.08 -16.93
CA THR A 308 -26.76 -6.36 -17.72
C THR A 308 -27.66 -5.14 -17.78
N ASP A 309 -28.60 -5.14 -18.72
CA ASP A 309 -29.61 -4.10 -18.88
C ASP A 309 -30.56 -4.01 -17.67
N ALA A 310 -30.93 -5.16 -17.11
CA ALA A 310 -31.72 -5.23 -15.87
C ALA A 310 -30.94 -4.75 -14.60
N GLY A 311 -29.70 -4.31 -14.76
CA GLY A 311 -28.92 -3.72 -13.66
C GLY A 311 -28.22 -4.73 -12.77
N TYR A 312 -27.87 -5.90 -13.27
CA TYR A 312 -26.97 -6.84 -12.57
C TYR A 312 -25.52 -6.59 -12.95
N ILE A 313 -24.62 -6.74 -12.00
CA ILE A 313 -23.19 -6.57 -12.20
C ILE A 313 -22.41 -7.71 -11.53
N LYS A 314 -21.33 -8.12 -12.15
CA LYS A 314 -20.32 -9.03 -11.59
C LYS A 314 -18.93 -8.71 -12.11
N ARG A 315 -17.92 -9.22 -11.42
CA ARG A 315 -16.54 -9.31 -11.91
C ARG A 315 -16.10 -10.77 -11.96
N VAL A 316 -15.31 -11.12 -12.93
CA VAL A 316 -14.76 -12.46 -13.11
C VAL A 316 -13.27 -12.28 -13.45
N PRO A 317 -12.34 -13.06 -12.87
CA PRO A 317 -10.94 -12.99 -13.27
C PRO A 317 -10.78 -13.31 -14.77
N LEU A 318 -9.94 -12.55 -15.47
CA LEU A 318 -9.75 -12.72 -16.93
C LEU A 318 -9.28 -14.15 -17.25
N ASN A 319 -8.43 -14.75 -16.42
CA ASN A 319 -7.93 -16.12 -16.56
C ASN A 319 -9.02 -17.21 -16.44
N ALA A 320 -10.21 -16.89 -15.94
CA ALA A 320 -11.36 -17.83 -15.94
C ALA A 320 -11.99 -18.02 -17.33
N TYR A 321 -11.69 -17.10 -18.26
CA TYR A 321 -12.05 -17.20 -19.68
C TYR A 321 -10.85 -17.79 -20.41
N LYS A 322 -10.85 -19.12 -20.61
CA LYS A 322 -9.82 -19.78 -21.42
C LYS A 322 -10.01 -19.38 -22.88
N ALA A 323 -8.97 -18.96 -23.55
CA ALA A 323 -8.94 -18.76 -24.99
C ALA A 323 -9.43 -20.03 -25.72
N GLN A 324 -10.27 -19.88 -26.73
CA GLN A 324 -10.77 -20.98 -27.57
C GLN A 324 -10.31 -20.77 -29.01
N LYS A 325 -9.81 -21.83 -29.64
CA LYS A 325 -9.41 -21.79 -31.06
C LYS A 325 -10.61 -21.49 -31.97
N ARG A 326 -10.36 -20.91 -33.14
CA ARG A 326 -11.37 -20.63 -34.18
C ARG A 326 -12.30 -21.83 -34.41
N GLY A 327 -13.63 -21.62 -34.38
CA GLY A 327 -14.62 -22.67 -34.49
C GLY A 327 -15.09 -23.29 -33.17
N GLY A 328 -14.61 -22.78 -32.03
CA GLY A 328 -15.08 -23.19 -30.70
C GLY A 328 -16.56 -22.82 -30.46
N LYS A 329 -17.25 -23.64 -29.64
CA LYS A 329 -18.67 -23.42 -29.28
C LYS A 329 -18.81 -22.31 -28.22
N GLY A 330 -18.22 -21.16 -28.26
CA GLY A 330 -18.37 -20.06 -27.27
C GLY A 330 -18.87 -20.48 -25.88
N LYS A 331 -18.59 -19.74 -24.84
CA LYS A 331 -19.18 -19.97 -23.51
C LYS A 331 -20.20 -18.87 -23.21
N SER A 332 -21.30 -19.22 -22.56
CA SER A 332 -22.26 -18.25 -22.06
C SER A 332 -21.59 -17.35 -21.05
N GLY A 333 -21.54 -16.06 -21.33
CA GLY A 333 -20.88 -15.05 -20.45
C GLY A 333 -21.67 -14.74 -19.19
N MET A 334 -22.95 -15.05 -19.11
CA MET A 334 -23.82 -14.84 -17.96
C MET A 334 -25.14 -15.63 -18.09
N ALA A 335 -25.64 -16.18 -16.99
CA ALA A 335 -27.01 -16.68 -16.94
C ALA A 335 -27.94 -15.47 -16.73
N THR A 336 -28.73 -15.14 -17.74
CA THR A 336 -29.76 -14.09 -17.70
C THR A 336 -31.12 -14.69 -17.49
N LYS A 337 -32.09 -13.90 -17.02
CA LYS A 337 -33.54 -14.26 -17.11
C LYS A 337 -33.98 -14.05 -18.55
N ASP A 338 -35.14 -14.58 -18.92
CA ASP A 338 -35.65 -14.66 -20.30
C ASP A 338 -35.75 -13.31 -21.05
N GLU A 339 -35.55 -12.16 -20.36
CA GLU A 339 -35.63 -10.81 -20.93
C GLU A 339 -34.41 -9.91 -20.59
N ASP A 340 -33.33 -10.46 -19.99
CA ASP A 340 -32.15 -9.70 -19.57
C ASP A 340 -30.94 -10.04 -20.44
N PHE A 341 -30.09 -9.08 -20.76
CA PHE A 341 -28.91 -9.25 -21.61
C PHE A 341 -27.73 -8.43 -21.12
N VAL A 342 -26.53 -8.83 -21.53
CA VAL A 342 -25.31 -8.09 -21.21
C VAL A 342 -25.30 -6.78 -22.00
N SER A 343 -25.42 -5.65 -21.29
CA SER A 343 -25.41 -4.32 -21.90
C SER A 343 -24.01 -3.71 -21.97
N ARG A 344 -23.10 -4.13 -21.08
CA ARG A 344 -21.69 -3.67 -21.06
C ARG A 344 -20.76 -4.76 -20.54
N LEU A 345 -19.60 -4.84 -21.19
CA LEU A 345 -18.50 -5.68 -20.80
C LEU A 345 -17.21 -4.86 -20.96
N PHE A 346 -16.33 -4.88 -19.97
CA PHE A 346 -15.03 -4.24 -20.05
C PHE A 346 -14.02 -4.91 -19.12
N VAL A 347 -12.75 -4.81 -19.48
CA VAL A 347 -11.64 -5.30 -18.66
C VAL A 347 -11.11 -4.15 -17.81
N ALA A 348 -10.84 -4.42 -16.54
CA ALA A 348 -10.25 -3.45 -15.62
C ALA A 348 -9.53 -4.17 -14.48
N GLY A 349 -8.43 -3.61 -14.01
CA GLY A 349 -7.70 -4.11 -12.85
C GLY A 349 -8.54 -4.08 -11.56
N THR A 350 -8.27 -4.96 -10.63
CA THR A 350 -8.98 -5.03 -9.32
C THR A 350 -9.02 -3.69 -8.59
N HIS A 351 -7.99 -2.86 -8.72
CA HIS A 351 -7.86 -1.57 -8.04
C HIS A 351 -8.43 -0.39 -8.82
N THR A 352 -8.76 -0.59 -10.10
CA THR A 352 -9.29 0.45 -10.98
C THR A 352 -10.58 1.03 -10.40
N PRO A 353 -10.67 2.36 -10.20
CA PRO A 353 -11.89 3.00 -9.76
C PRO A 353 -12.89 3.10 -10.91
N VAL A 354 -14.15 2.79 -10.63
CA VAL A 354 -15.25 2.83 -11.59
C VAL A 354 -16.32 3.80 -11.09
N LEU A 355 -16.76 4.68 -11.99
CA LEU A 355 -17.87 5.61 -11.76
C LEU A 355 -19.16 5.05 -12.35
N PHE A 356 -20.22 5.13 -11.58
CA PHE A 356 -21.56 4.71 -11.93
C PHE A 356 -22.45 5.93 -11.96
N PHE A 357 -22.95 6.32 -13.13
CA PHE A 357 -23.84 7.47 -13.30
C PHE A 357 -25.27 6.99 -13.40
N SER A 358 -26.15 7.59 -12.61
CA SER A 358 -27.56 7.25 -12.59
C SER A 358 -28.40 8.12 -13.50
N SER A 359 -29.58 7.65 -13.87
CA SER A 359 -30.58 8.37 -14.64
C SER A 359 -31.06 9.67 -13.96
N LYS A 360 -30.93 9.77 -12.64
CA LYS A 360 -31.25 10.98 -11.85
C LYS A 360 -30.10 11.98 -11.75
N GLY A 361 -28.97 11.76 -12.46
CA GLY A 361 -27.83 12.66 -12.46
C GLY A 361 -26.95 12.56 -11.23
N LEU A 362 -26.98 11.45 -10.49
CA LEU A 362 -26.08 11.12 -9.41
C LEU A 362 -24.89 10.31 -9.93
N VAL A 363 -23.77 10.35 -9.21
CA VAL A 363 -22.59 9.52 -9.48
C VAL A 363 -22.14 8.82 -8.21
N TYR A 364 -21.83 7.54 -8.36
CA TYR A 364 -21.27 6.68 -7.31
C TYR A 364 -19.90 6.17 -7.76
N LYS A 365 -19.00 5.92 -6.83
CA LYS A 365 -17.66 5.41 -7.10
C LYS A 365 -17.41 4.14 -6.31
N LEU A 366 -17.03 3.08 -7.00
CA LEU A 366 -16.54 1.84 -6.40
C LEU A 366 -15.26 1.40 -7.12
N LYS A 367 -14.36 0.76 -6.40
CA LYS A 367 -13.24 0.04 -7.00
C LYS A 367 -13.68 -1.35 -7.43
N VAL A 368 -13.09 -1.88 -8.50
CA VAL A 368 -13.48 -3.17 -9.08
C VAL A 368 -13.49 -4.30 -8.05
N TYR A 369 -12.54 -4.31 -7.10
CA TYR A 369 -12.51 -5.34 -6.06
C TYR A 369 -13.74 -5.35 -5.13
N LYS A 370 -14.51 -4.26 -5.06
CA LYS A 370 -15.77 -4.18 -4.28
C LYS A 370 -16.97 -4.75 -5.03
N LEU A 371 -16.84 -4.98 -6.35
CA LEU A 371 -17.88 -5.61 -7.13
C LEU A 371 -17.99 -7.10 -6.78
N PRO A 372 -19.16 -7.70 -6.91
CA PRO A 372 -19.38 -9.12 -6.60
C PRO A 372 -18.53 -10.01 -7.51
N LEU A 373 -17.71 -10.86 -6.90
CA LEU A 373 -17.00 -11.93 -7.60
C LEU A 373 -18.00 -13.00 -8.04
N GLY A 374 -17.91 -13.44 -9.27
CA GLY A 374 -18.77 -14.47 -9.83
C GLY A 374 -18.01 -15.45 -10.71
N SER A 375 -18.65 -16.56 -11.05
CA SER A 375 -18.21 -17.43 -12.15
C SER A 375 -18.66 -16.86 -13.50
N PRO A 376 -18.06 -17.26 -14.63
CA PRO A 376 -18.52 -16.84 -15.96
C PRO A 376 -20.03 -17.03 -16.18
N THR A 377 -20.62 -18.07 -15.64
CA THR A 377 -22.06 -18.42 -15.79
C THR A 377 -22.97 -17.83 -14.72
N SER A 378 -22.45 -17.21 -13.66
CA SER A 378 -23.27 -16.65 -12.58
C SER A 378 -24.01 -15.38 -13.00
N LYS A 379 -25.17 -15.10 -12.37
CA LYS A 379 -26.02 -13.94 -12.67
C LYS A 379 -25.49 -12.60 -12.11
N GLY A 380 -24.55 -12.60 -11.16
CA GLY A 380 -24.12 -11.40 -10.47
C GLY A 380 -25.13 -10.89 -9.41
N LYS A 381 -24.98 -9.62 -8.99
CA LYS A 381 -25.85 -8.96 -8.01
C LYS A 381 -26.45 -7.68 -8.60
N PRO A 382 -27.68 -7.31 -8.27
CA PRO A 382 -28.29 -6.07 -8.73
C PRO A 382 -27.59 -4.84 -8.12
N PHE A 383 -27.55 -3.74 -8.87
CA PHE A 383 -26.96 -2.48 -8.42
C PHE A 383 -27.55 -1.96 -7.10
N VAL A 384 -28.84 -2.15 -6.85
CA VAL A 384 -29.51 -1.72 -5.61
C VAL A 384 -28.93 -2.36 -4.34
N ASN A 385 -28.22 -3.49 -4.47
CA ASN A 385 -27.52 -4.12 -3.35
C ASN A 385 -26.09 -3.58 -3.13
N LEU A 386 -25.58 -2.80 -4.07
CA LEU A 386 -24.21 -2.28 -4.07
C LEU A 386 -24.17 -0.77 -3.90
N LEU A 387 -25.18 -0.08 -4.44
CA LEU A 387 -25.28 1.37 -4.47
C LEU A 387 -26.60 1.79 -3.81
N PRO A 388 -26.62 2.90 -3.06
CA PRO A 388 -27.84 3.44 -2.45
C PRO A 388 -28.71 4.13 -3.51
N LEU A 389 -29.32 3.36 -4.40
CA LEU A 389 -30.20 3.87 -5.45
C LEU A 389 -31.61 4.07 -4.92
N ASP A 390 -32.24 5.16 -5.36
CA ASP A 390 -33.66 5.41 -5.10
C ASP A 390 -34.58 4.57 -5.98
N GLU A 391 -35.85 4.52 -5.62
CA GLU A 391 -36.86 3.83 -6.42
C GLU A 391 -36.98 4.46 -7.82
N GLY A 392 -36.91 3.61 -8.86
CA GLY A 392 -36.94 4.02 -10.26
C GLY A 392 -35.63 4.65 -10.78
N GLU A 393 -34.56 4.63 -10.02
CA GLU A 393 -33.23 5.06 -10.42
C GLU A 393 -32.43 3.91 -11.04
N ASN A 394 -31.92 4.11 -12.26
CA ASN A 394 -31.13 3.13 -13.00
C ASN A 394 -29.74 3.69 -13.30
N ILE A 395 -28.75 2.81 -13.43
CA ILE A 395 -27.42 3.17 -13.89
C ILE A 395 -27.40 3.28 -15.41
N THR A 396 -27.14 4.45 -15.93
CA THR A 396 -27.12 4.75 -17.38
C THR A 396 -25.71 4.64 -17.98
N THR A 397 -24.69 4.97 -17.19
CA THR A 397 -23.31 4.95 -17.68
C THR A 397 -22.37 4.40 -16.59
N VAL A 398 -21.44 3.54 -17.03
CA VAL A 398 -20.34 3.02 -16.23
C VAL A 398 -19.05 3.46 -16.90
N LEU A 399 -18.17 4.16 -16.16
CA LEU A 399 -16.89 4.65 -16.67
C LEU A 399 -15.76 4.17 -15.77
N LYS A 400 -14.71 3.62 -16.37
CA LYS A 400 -13.45 3.39 -15.64
C LYS A 400 -12.66 4.68 -15.58
N LEU A 401 -12.13 5.01 -14.41
CA LEU A 401 -11.20 6.12 -14.23
C LEU A 401 -9.77 5.62 -14.41
N PRO A 402 -8.85 6.47 -14.90
CA PRO A 402 -7.43 6.22 -14.78
C PRO A 402 -7.04 5.98 -13.31
N GLU A 403 -6.08 5.10 -13.07
CA GLU A 403 -5.59 4.84 -11.71
C GLU A 403 -4.77 6.01 -11.16
N SER A 404 -4.07 6.72 -12.05
CA SER A 404 -3.28 7.91 -11.72
C SER A 404 -4.12 9.18 -11.75
N GLU A 405 -4.12 9.95 -10.66
CA GLU A 405 -4.75 11.27 -10.63
C GLU A 405 -4.09 12.27 -11.61
N ALA A 406 -2.83 12.04 -11.99
CA ALA A 406 -2.13 12.89 -12.95
C ALA A 406 -2.78 12.82 -14.33
N GLU A 407 -3.18 11.63 -14.78
CA GLU A 407 -3.86 11.40 -16.06
C GLU A 407 -5.25 12.04 -16.10
N CYS A 408 -5.89 12.23 -14.95
CA CYS A 408 -7.22 12.85 -14.87
C CYS A 408 -7.20 14.37 -15.06
N LYS A 409 -6.04 15.05 -14.99
CA LYS A 409 -5.96 16.51 -14.98
C LYS A 409 -6.33 17.13 -16.32
N ASP A 410 -5.91 16.50 -17.41
CA ASP A 410 -6.10 17.01 -18.77
C ASP A 410 -7.39 16.49 -19.42
N LEU A 411 -8.15 15.66 -18.68
CA LEU A 411 -9.37 15.05 -19.15
C LEU A 411 -10.60 15.83 -18.68
N SER A 412 -11.54 15.94 -19.57
CA SER A 412 -12.89 16.46 -19.30
C SER A 412 -13.91 15.33 -19.35
N ILE A 413 -15.03 15.54 -18.67
CA ILE A 413 -16.18 14.65 -18.70
C ILE A 413 -17.38 15.40 -19.28
N MET A 414 -18.01 14.83 -20.29
CA MET A 414 -19.18 15.36 -20.98
C MET A 414 -20.42 14.59 -20.59
N PHE A 415 -21.50 15.30 -20.31
CA PHE A 415 -22.82 14.79 -19.97
C PHE A 415 -23.82 15.15 -21.05
N ALA A 416 -24.75 14.26 -21.34
CA ALA A 416 -25.89 14.52 -22.22
C ALA A 416 -27.17 13.99 -21.60
N THR A 417 -28.26 14.78 -21.68
CA THR A 417 -29.59 14.42 -21.19
C THR A 417 -30.52 14.07 -22.34
N ALA A 418 -31.64 13.39 -22.03
CA ALA A 418 -32.67 13.06 -23.01
C ALA A 418 -33.27 14.30 -23.69
N SER A 419 -33.40 15.43 -22.96
CA SER A 419 -33.87 16.70 -23.50
C SER A 419 -32.86 17.46 -24.38
N GLY A 420 -31.64 16.88 -24.57
CA GLY A 420 -30.59 17.46 -25.42
C GLY A 420 -29.76 18.54 -24.76
N MET A 421 -29.76 18.63 -23.42
CA MET A 421 -28.82 19.45 -22.68
C MET A 421 -27.49 18.76 -22.56
N VAL A 422 -26.39 19.53 -22.59
CA VAL A 422 -25.02 19.03 -22.43
C VAL A 422 -24.27 19.86 -21.41
N ARG A 423 -23.30 19.21 -20.78
CA ARG A 423 -22.47 19.84 -19.76
C ARG A 423 -21.07 19.22 -19.74
N ARG A 424 -20.06 20.07 -19.55
CA ARG A 424 -18.66 19.67 -19.47
C ARG A 424 -18.07 20.05 -18.10
N ASN A 425 -17.41 19.13 -17.44
CA ASN A 425 -16.65 19.34 -16.22
C ASN A 425 -15.23 18.80 -16.36
N SER A 426 -14.32 19.23 -15.47
CA SER A 426 -13.05 18.54 -15.30
C SER A 426 -13.30 17.14 -14.71
N LEU A 427 -12.56 16.12 -15.18
CA LEU A 427 -12.63 14.77 -14.62
C LEU A 427 -12.18 14.74 -13.15
N MET A 428 -11.31 15.68 -12.74
CA MET A 428 -10.86 15.85 -11.36
C MET A 428 -12.00 16.09 -10.37
N ASP A 429 -13.14 16.69 -10.80
CA ASP A 429 -14.32 16.88 -9.95
C ASP A 429 -14.93 15.56 -9.47
N PHE A 430 -14.60 14.43 -10.12
CA PHE A 430 -15.16 13.10 -9.90
C PHE A 430 -14.15 12.10 -9.34
N VAL A 431 -12.90 12.49 -9.14
CA VAL A 431 -11.88 11.63 -8.49
C VAL A 431 -12.27 11.34 -7.05
N ASN A 432 -12.78 12.36 -6.33
CA ASN A 432 -13.19 12.24 -4.92
C ASN A 432 -14.73 12.21 -4.78
N VAL A 433 -15.32 11.03 -5.00
CA VAL A 433 -16.75 10.75 -4.79
C VAL A 433 -16.92 9.88 -3.54
N GLN A 434 -17.81 10.31 -2.63
CA GLN A 434 -18.14 9.57 -1.41
C GLN A 434 -19.05 8.37 -1.71
N SER A 435 -19.11 7.39 -0.80
CA SER A 435 -19.88 6.14 -0.97
C SER A 435 -21.41 6.35 -1.06
N ASN A 436 -21.93 7.46 -0.48
CA ASN A 436 -23.35 7.82 -0.52
C ASN A 436 -23.77 8.53 -1.82
N GLY A 437 -22.85 8.63 -2.78
CA GLY A 437 -23.10 9.31 -4.05
C GLY A 437 -22.90 10.83 -4.00
N LYS A 438 -22.90 11.44 -5.18
CA LYS A 438 -22.67 12.87 -5.37
C LYS A 438 -23.47 13.34 -6.58
N ILE A 439 -24.00 14.56 -6.54
CA ILE A 439 -24.64 15.14 -7.73
C ILE A 439 -23.58 15.30 -8.82
N ALA A 440 -23.79 14.65 -9.96
CA ALA A 440 -22.98 14.80 -11.16
C ALA A 440 -23.50 15.94 -12.04
N MET A 441 -24.81 15.99 -12.26
CA MET A 441 -25.51 17.02 -13.02
C MET A 441 -26.89 17.22 -12.44
N LYS A 442 -27.33 18.48 -12.30
CA LYS A 442 -28.74 18.79 -11.97
C LYS A 442 -29.57 18.57 -13.24
N LEU A 443 -30.69 17.89 -13.11
CA LEU A 443 -31.65 17.67 -14.20
C LEU A 443 -32.89 18.51 -14.00
N ASP A 444 -33.56 18.91 -15.09
CA ASP A 444 -34.89 19.49 -15.07
C ASP A 444 -35.93 18.42 -14.76
N GLU A 445 -37.11 18.81 -14.32
CA GLU A 445 -38.17 17.88 -13.97
C GLU A 445 -38.63 17.07 -15.20
N GLY A 446 -38.59 15.73 -15.08
CA GLY A 446 -38.88 14.80 -16.15
C GLY A 446 -37.74 14.48 -17.12
N ASP A 447 -36.57 15.14 -17.01
CA ASP A 447 -35.40 14.83 -17.82
C ASP A 447 -34.61 13.69 -17.22
N LYS A 448 -33.78 13.01 -18.04
CA LYS A 448 -32.93 11.90 -17.64
C LYS A 448 -31.53 12.08 -18.18
N LEU A 449 -30.54 11.69 -17.39
CA LEU A 449 -29.15 11.58 -17.85
C LEU A 449 -29.06 10.35 -18.77
N MET A 450 -28.68 10.58 -20.02
CA MET A 450 -28.61 9.52 -21.03
C MET A 450 -27.22 8.93 -21.15
N ASN A 451 -26.22 9.79 -21.26
CA ASN A 451 -24.86 9.31 -21.51
C ASN A 451 -23.83 10.23 -20.87
N VAL A 452 -22.69 9.62 -20.48
CA VAL A 452 -21.54 10.32 -19.93
C VAL A 452 -20.28 9.75 -20.58
N ARG A 453 -19.39 10.62 -21.09
CA ARG A 453 -18.16 10.23 -21.77
C ARG A 453 -16.98 11.09 -21.32
N ILE A 454 -15.80 10.50 -21.28
CA ILE A 454 -14.54 11.24 -21.12
C ILE A 454 -14.16 11.81 -22.49
N CYS A 455 -13.63 13.03 -22.50
CA CYS A 455 -13.22 13.72 -23.71
C CYS A 455 -11.99 14.61 -23.47
N HIS A 456 -11.23 14.84 -24.52
CA HIS A 456 -10.18 15.84 -24.62
C HIS A 456 -10.71 17.14 -25.24
N GLU A 457 -9.92 18.19 -25.19
CA GLU A 457 -10.31 19.50 -25.79
C GLU A 457 -10.34 19.49 -27.32
N ASP A 458 -9.53 18.63 -27.92
CA ASP A 458 -9.41 18.42 -29.36
C ASP A 458 -10.45 17.47 -29.93
N ASN A 459 -11.42 17.02 -29.16
CA ASN A 459 -12.47 16.15 -29.62
C ASN A 459 -13.74 16.92 -30.06
N ASP A 460 -14.61 16.23 -30.79
CA ASP A 460 -15.97 16.65 -31.13
C ASP A 460 -17.01 15.82 -30.36
N VAL A 461 -18.11 16.44 -30.02
CA VAL A 461 -19.30 15.78 -29.47
C VAL A 461 -20.30 15.57 -30.59
N MET A 462 -20.80 14.34 -30.72
CA MET A 462 -21.92 14.01 -31.58
C MET A 462 -23.10 13.53 -30.75
N LEU A 463 -24.24 14.21 -30.88
CA LEU A 463 -25.52 13.78 -30.31
C LEU A 463 -26.39 13.22 -31.42
N ALA A 464 -27.00 12.05 -31.19
CA ALA A 464 -27.96 11.45 -32.09
C ALA A 464 -29.34 11.34 -31.42
N THR A 465 -30.41 11.54 -32.19
CA THR A 465 -31.77 11.54 -31.71
C THR A 465 -32.57 10.35 -32.23
N LYS A 466 -33.63 10.00 -31.53
CA LYS A 466 -34.55 8.93 -31.86
C LYS A 466 -35.20 9.11 -33.24
N SER A 467 -35.48 10.36 -33.60
CA SER A 467 -36.05 10.72 -34.91
C SER A 467 -35.06 10.64 -36.07
N GLY A 468 -33.83 10.18 -35.84
CA GLY A 468 -32.81 10.03 -36.90
C GLY A 468 -32.07 11.32 -37.25
N LYS A 469 -32.04 12.33 -36.39
CA LYS A 469 -31.21 13.52 -36.53
C LYS A 469 -29.95 13.40 -35.71
N CYS A 470 -28.92 14.19 -36.04
CA CYS A 470 -27.72 14.32 -35.24
C CYS A 470 -27.12 15.72 -35.34
N ILE A 471 -26.31 16.10 -34.38
CA ILE A 471 -25.51 17.32 -34.40
C ILE A 471 -24.09 16.97 -33.95
N ARG A 472 -23.07 17.56 -34.63
CA ARG A 472 -21.66 17.46 -34.27
C ARG A 472 -21.12 18.86 -34.00
N PHE A 473 -20.43 19.04 -32.87
CA PHE A 473 -19.81 20.29 -32.46
C PHE A 473 -18.55 20.03 -31.64
N PRO A 474 -17.55 20.94 -31.65
CA PRO A 474 -16.33 20.79 -30.85
C PRO A 474 -16.63 20.76 -29.35
N VAL A 475 -15.87 19.97 -28.61
CA VAL A 475 -15.95 19.92 -27.14
C VAL A 475 -15.79 21.32 -26.52
N THR A 476 -14.97 22.17 -27.12
CA THR A 476 -14.70 23.55 -26.68
C THR A 476 -15.90 24.49 -26.76
N GLU A 477 -16.91 24.19 -27.59
CA GLU A 477 -18.19 24.93 -27.60
C GLU A 477 -18.96 24.83 -26.27
N VAL A 478 -18.65 23.79 -25.45
CA VAL A 478 -19.19 23.65 -24.12
C VAL A 478 -18.13 24.07 -23.10
N ARG A 479 -18.36 25.22 -22.45
CA ARG A 479 -17.44 25.67 -21.40
C ARG A 479 -17.28 24.63 -20.29
N VAL A 480 -16.12 24.61 -19.65
CA VAL A 480 -15.93 23.83 -18.43
C VAL A 480 -16.72 24.49 -17.29
N PHE A 481 -17.63 23.76 -16.69
CA PHE A 481 -18.43 24.25 -15.55
C PHE A 481 -17.66 24.05 -14.25
N VAL A 482 -17.59 25.13 -13.47
CA VAL A 482 -17.09 25.07 -12.09
C VAL A 482 -18.24 24.63 -11.19
N GLY A 483 -18.14 23.45 -10.62
CA GLY A 483 -19.20 22.88 -9.78
C GLY A 483 -20.25 22.06 -10.58
N ARG A 484 -21.19 21.42 -9.89
CA ARG A 484 -22.04 20.33 -10.42
C ARG A 484 -23.53 20.60 -10.40
N ASN A 485 -23.97 21.75 -9.89
CA ASN A 485 -25.35 22.05 -9.58
C ASN A 485 -26.09 22.81 -10.69
N SER A 486 -25.65 22.71 -11.96
CA SER A 486 -26.33 23.35 -13.09
C SER A 486 -26.85 22.33 -14.09
N VAL A 487 -27.87 22.68 -14.84
CA VAL A 487 -28.49 21.86 -15.90
C VAL A 487 -27.62 21.78 -17.17
N GLY A 488 -26.65 22.66 -17.31
CA GLY A 488 -25.78 22.70 -18.51
C GLY A 488 -26.29 23.71 -19.56
N VAL A 489 -25.99 23.43 -20.82
CA VAL A 489 -26.36 24.24 -21.97
C VAL A 489 -26.99 23.38 -23.05
N ARG A 490 -27.79 23.98 -23.93
CA ARG A 490 -28.41 23.25 -25.05
C ARG A 490 -27.39 22.75 -26.03
N GLY A 491 -27.32 21.41 -26.23
CA GLY A 491 -26.51 20.73 -27.24
C GLY A 491 -27.23 20.65 -28.59
N ILE A 492 -28.49 20.22 -28.58
CA ILE A 492 -29.32 20.07 -29.77
C ILE A 492 -30.73 20.62 -29.48
N ARG A 493 -31.41 21.17 -30.49
CA ARG A 493 -32.83 21.55 -30.44
C ARG A 493 -33.64 20.35 -30.97
N LEU A 494 -34.43 19.76 -30.11
CA LEU A 494 -35.29 18.63 -30.41
C LEU A 494 -36.64 19.12 -30.97
N ALA A 495 -37.28 18.28 -31.77
CA ALA A 495 -38.69 18.40 -32.13
C ALA A 495 -39.57 17.88 -30.97
N ASP A 496 -40.87 18.20 -31.00
CA ASP A 496 -41.81 17.69 -30.00
C ASP A 496 -41.85 16.15 -30.03
N GLY A 497 -41.63 15.51 -28.88
CA GLY A 497 -41.61 14.06 -28.75
C GLY A 497 -40.31 13.37 -29.18
N ASP A 498 -39.28 14.11 -29.59
CA ASP A 498 -37.94 13.54 -29.89
C ASP A 498 -37.08 13.58 -28.64
N GLU A 499 -36.13 12.66 -28.58
CA GLU A 499 -35.17 12.55 -27.49
C GLU A 499 -33.77 12.19 -28.00
N VAL A 500 -32.73 12.65 -27.25
CA VAL A 500 -31.35 12.20 -27.49
C VAL A 500 -31.20 10.78 -26.98
N ILE A 501 -30.71 9.88 -27.83
CA ILE A 501 -30.51 8.46 -27.52
C ILE A 501 -29.05 8.10 -27.29
N SER A 502 -28.11 8.86 -27.88
CA SER A 502 -26.68 8.59 -27.71
C SER A 502 -25.84 9.86 -27.82
N MET A 503 -24.70 9.83 -27.12
CA MET A 503 -23.63 10.82 -27.23
C MET A 503 -22.34 10.09 -27.53
N SER A 504 -21.63 10.49 -28.56
CA SER A 504 -20.34 9.97 -28.99
C SER A 504 -19.29 11.07 -28.98
N ILE A 505 -18.07 10.69 -28.69
CA ILE A 505 -16.89 11.54 -28.77
C ILE A 505 -16.12 11.11 -30.02
N LEU A 506 -15.82 12.05 -30.90
CA LEU A 506 -15.16 11.84 -32.18
C LEU A 506 -13.87 12.67 -32.21
N ASN A 507 -12.91 12.20 -33.01
CA ASN A 507 -11.72 12.98 -33.33
C ASN A 507 -12.09 14.22 -34.14
N HIS A 508 -11.54 15.36 -33.77
CA HIS A 508 -11.75 16.59 -34.53
C HIS A 508 -11.00 16.53 -35.85
N SER A 509 -11.55 17.17 -36.86
CA SER A 509 -10.91 17.32 -38.17
C SER A 509 -11.11 18.74 -38.69
N ASP A 510 -10.01 19.43 -38.97
CA ASP A 510 -9.98 20.76 -39.54
C ASP A 510 -10.24 20.77 -41.05
N ALA A 511 -10.41 19.59 -41.69
CA ALA A 511 -10.65 19.47 -43.11
C ALA A 511 -11.87 20.27 -43.55
N THR A 512 -11.75 21.04 -44.58
CA THR A 512 -12.82 21.84 -45.20
C THR A 512 -13.90 20.93 -45.79
N ALA A 513 -15.06 21.49 -46.09
CA ALA A 513 -16.13 20.71 -46.70
C ALA A 513 -15.72 20.13 -48.08
N GLU A 514 -14.91 20.88 -48.82
CA GLU A 514 -14.43 20.49 -50.14
C GLU A 514 -13.40 19.38 -50.09
N GLU A 515 -12.48 19.45 -49.12
CA GLU A 515 -11.50 18.37 -48.86
C GLU A 515 -12.17 17.07 -48.42
N ARG A 516 -13.20 17.15 -47.57
CA ARG A 516 -13.96 15.96 -47.15
C ARG A 516 -14.77 15.34 -48.27
N ASP A 517 -15.35 16.17 -49.17
CA ASP A 517 -16.05 15.67 -50.35
C ASP A 517 -15.09 15.00 -51.34
N GLU A 518 -13.88 15.56 -51.50
CA GLU A 518 -12.82 14.97 -52.31
C GLU A 518 -12.31 13.67 -51.70
N TYR A 519 -12.02 13.65 -50.39
CA TYR A 519 -11.66 12.44 -49.64
C TYR A 519 -12.67 11.29 -49.88
N ALA A 520 -13.97 11.56 -49.71
CA ALA A 520 -15.02 10.57 -49.93
C ALA A 520 -15.05 10.01 -51.35
N LYS A 521 -14.79 10.85 -52.38
CA LYS A 521 -14.72 10.42 -53.77
C LYS A 521 -13.48 9.56 -54.05
N VAL A 522 -12.32 9.99 -53.57
CA VAL A 522 -11.04 9.26 -53.74
C VAL A 522 -11.11 7.92 -52.97
N SER A 523 -11.59 7.91 -51.73
CA SER A 523 -11.76 6.68 -50.92
C SER A 523 -12.71 5.68 -51.61
N SER A 524 -13.80 6.16 -52.18
CA SER A 524 -14.74 5.32 -52.94
C SER A 524 -14.14 4.77 -54.24
N ALA A 525 -13.31 5.54 -54.90
CA ALA A 525 -12.61 5.11 -56.13
C ALA A 525 -11.53 4.05 -55.79
N ILE A 526 -10.73 4.26 -54.75
CA ILE A 526 -9.74 3.29 -54.26
C ILE A 526 -10.42 1.95 -53.94
N LYS A 527 -11.48 1.94 -53.14
CA LYS A 527 -12.22 0.72 -52.80
C LYS A 527 -12.76 -0.03 -54.06
N ARG A 528 -13.16 0.70 -55.07
CA ARG A 528 -13.61 0.09 -56.32
C ARG A 528 -12.45 -0.53 -57.11
N MET A 529 -11.33 0.19 -57.21
CA MET A 529 -10.13 -0.30 -57.87
C MET A 529 -9.50 -1.50 -57.13
N GLU A 530 -9.48 -1.49 -55.80
CA GLU A 530 -9.02 -2.61 -54.99
C GLU A 530 -9.90 -3.86 -55.19
N LEU A 531 -11.23 -3.70 -55.32
CA LEU A 531 -12.16 -4.78 -55.61
C LEU A 531 -11.96 -5.36 -57.05
N GLU A 532 -11.61 -4.51 -58.02
CA GLU A 532 -11.32 -4.90 -59.40
C GLU A 532 -9.94 -5.54 -59.57
N ALA A 533 -8.95 -5.15 -58.75
CA ALA A 533 -7.59 -5.65 -58.81
C ALA A 533 -7.34 -6.97 -58.04
N GLY A 534 -8.25 -7.37 -57.12
CA GLY A 534 -8.17 -8.60 -56.34
C GLY A 534 -7.49 -8.44 -54.97
N GLU A 535 -7.55 -9.49 -54.12
CA GLU A 535 -7.01 -9.48 -52.76
C GLU A 535 -5.52 -9.09 -52.72
N GLY A 536 -5.20 -8.08 -51.92
CA GLY A 536 -3.84 -7.62 -51.65
C GLY A 536 -3.37 -6.44 -52.52
N ALA A 537 -4.21 -5.88 -53.39
CA ALA A 537 -3.84 -4.70 -54.18
C ALA A 537 -3.91 -3.43 -53.32
N CYS A 538 -2.78 -2.76 -53.11
CA CYS A 538 -2.71 -1.47 -52.44
C CYS A 538 -2.63 -0.36 -53.49
N ILE A 539 -3.71 0.40 -53.66
CA ILE A 539 -3.82 1.46 -54.65
C ILE A 539 -3.45 2.80 -54.00
N SER A 540 -2.49 3.50 -54.60
CA SER A 540 -2.10 4.84 -54.15
C SER A 540 -3.23 5.85 -54.39
N PRO A 541 -3.49 6.78 -53.46
CA PRO A 541 -4.45 7.87 -53.67
C PRO A 541 -4.17 8.68 -54.95
N ALA A 542 -2.89 8.83 -55.33
CA ALA A 542 -2.45 9.52 -56.52
C ALA A 542 -2.90 8.79 -57.81
N ASP A 543 -3.01 7.46 -57.79
CA ASP A 543 -3.36 6.65 -58.98
C ASP A 543 -4.83 6.80 -59.37
N THR A 544 -5.66 7.33 -58.51
CA THR A 544 -7.08 7.59 -58.79
C THR A 544 -7.30 8.75 -59.76
N GLY A 545 -6.34 9.66 -59.87
CA GLY A 545 -6.43 10.87 -60.67
C GLY A 545 -7.54 11.85 -60.21
N LEU A 546 -8.04 11.70 -58.99
CA LEU A 546 -9.15 12.48 -58.44
C LEU A 546 -8.70 13.49 -57.35
N LEU A 547 -7.41 13.54 -57.02
CA LEU A 547 -6.84 14.50 -56.08
C LEU A 547 -6.69 15.87 -56.75
N ASP A 548 -7.35 16.89 -56.19
CA ASP A 548 -7.28 18.28 -56.66
C ASP A 548 -6.89 19.24 -55.52
N LYS A 549 -7.50 19.09 -54.33
CA LYS A 549 -7.30 19.94 -53.15
C LYS A 549 -6.51 19.25 -52.07
N LEU A 550 -6.56 17.92 -52.00
CA LEU A 550 -5.85 17.10 -51.02
C LEU A 550 -4.51 16.65 -51.56
N THR A 551 -3.46 16.74 -50.76
CA THR A 551 -2.20 16.04 -51.06
C THR A 551 -2.33 14.54 -50.68
N PRO A 552 -1.51 13.67 -51.30
CA PRO A 552 -1.51 12.25 -50.93
C PRO A 552 -1.22 12.02 -49.43
N GLU A 553 -0.35 12.84 -48.83
CA GLU A 553 -0.03 12.76 -47.40
C GLU A 553 -1.24 13.14 -46.53
N GLN A 554 -1.94 14.23 -46.88
CA GLN A 554 -3.17 14.64 -46.18
C GLN A 554 -4.27 13.57 -46.28
N PHE A 555 -4.39 12.94 -47.46
CA PHE A 555 -5.33 11.84 -47.65
C PHE A 555 -5.02 10.64 -46.72
N ILE A 556 -3.72 10.26 -46.60
CA ILE A 556 -3.28 9.17 -45.72
C ILE A 556 -3.54 9.53 -44.28
N GLU A 557 -3.26 10.78 -43.86
CA GLU A 557 -3.56 11.26 -42.48
C GLU A 557 -5.06 11.24 -42.20
N MET A 558 -5.89 11.70 -43.14
CA MET A 558 -7.35 11.64 -43.02
C MET A 558 -7.82 10.18 -42.91
N ARG A 559 -7.22 9.25 -43.69
CA ARG A 559 -7.57 7.84 -43.68
C ARG A 559 -7.22 7.19 -42.34
N ALA A 560 -6.09 7.55 -41.73
CA ALA A 560 -5.68 7.07 -40.38
C ALA A 560 -6.57 7.59 -39.26
N ASN A 561 -7.16 8.78 -39.42
CA ASN A 561 -8.05 9.42 -38.46
C ASN A 561 -9.54 9.19 -38.72
N GLU A 562 -9.90 8.45 -39.77
CA GLU A 562 -11.30 8.20 -40.15
C GLU A 562 -11.96 7.29 -39.11
N GLN A 563 -13.09 7.72 -38.61
CA GLN A 563 -13.94 6.94 -37.72
C GLN A 563 -15.27 6.62 -38.45
N PHE A 564 -15.81 5.43 -38.24
CA PHE A 564 -17.10 5.04 -38.78
C PHE A 564 -18.17 5.06 -37.69
N ILE A 565 -19.32 5.61 -38.02
CA ILE A 565 -20.47 5.72 -37.12
C ILE A 565 -21.49 4.67 -37.53
N LEU A 566 -21.69 3.69 -36.67
CA LEU A 566 -22.77 2.73 -36.79
C LEU A 566 -24.07 3.36 -36.32
N THR A 567 -25.12 3.24 -37.11
CA THR A 567 -26.47 3.66 -36.75
C THR A 567 -27.44 2.50 -36.98
N VAL A 568 -28.19 2.10 -35.94
CA VAL A 568 -29.14 0.98 -35.97
C VAL A 568 -30.52 1.44 -35.55
N THR A 569 -31.54 0.93 -36.20
CA THR A 569 -32.96 1.24 -35.97
C THR A 569 -33.71 0.12 -35.24
N SER A 570 -34.83 0.47 -34.64
CA SER A 570 -35.72 -0.49 -33.92
C SER A 570 -36.22 -1.65 -34.77
N THR A 571 -36.18 -1.50 -36.09
CA THR A 571 -36.63 -2.54 -37.06
C THR A 571 -35.47 -3.35 -37.63
N GLY A 572 -34.28 -3.26 -37.03
CA GLY A 572 -33.10 -4.03 -37.40
C GLY A 572 -32.40 -3.57 -38.68
N TYR A 573 -32.67 -2.37 -39.17
CA TYR A 573 -31.88 -1.74 -40.23
C TYR A 573 -30.68 -1.01 -39.63
N GLY A 574 -29.53 -1.06 -40.31
CA GLY A 574 -28.34 -0.32 -39.87
C GLY A 574 -27.38 -0.03 -41.00
N LYS A 575 -26.41 0.81 -40.71
CA LYS A 575 -25.34 1.19 -41.63
C LYS A 575 -24.14 1.75 -40.89
N ARG A 576 -23.00 1.71 -41.56
CA ARG A 576 -21.80 2.48 -41.16
C ARG A 576 -21.69 3.72 -42.05
N SER A 577 -21.41 4.87 -41.50
CA SER A 577 -21.14 6.10 -42.24
C SER A 577 -19.87 6.77 -41.75
N SER A 578 -19.05 7.27 -42.68
CA SER A 578 -17.81 8.00 -42.35
C SER A 578 -18.13 9.20 -41.45
N SER A 579 -17.30 9.43 -40.43
CA SER A 579 -17.40 10.60 -39.56
C SER A 579 -17.25 11.94 -40.34
N TYR A 580 -16.59 11.91 -41.50
CA TYR A 580 -16.42 13.08 -42.37
C TYR A 580 -17.70 13.54 -43.07
N GLU A 581 -18.72 12.71 -43.16
CA GLU A 581 -20.05 13.09 -43.65
C GLU A 581 -20.85 13.96 -42.65
N TYR A 582 -20.42 13.99 -41.38
CA TYR A 582 -21.08 14.76 -40.32
C TYR A 582 -20.36 16.09 -40.14
N ARG A 583 -20.91 17.15 -40.73
CA ARG A 583 -20.32 18.50 -40.64
C ARG A 583 -20.26 18.96 -39.18
N VAL A 584 -19.16 19.57 -38.80
CA VAL A 584 -18.99 20.28 -37.53
C VAL A 584 -19.80 21.59 -37.58
N THR A 585 -20.60 21.85 -36.56
CA THR A 585 -21.46 23.06 -36.46
C THR A 585 -21.43 23.59 -35.03
N GLY A 586 -21.92 24.79 -34.80
CA GLY A 586 -22.17 25.27 -33.43
C GLY A 586 -23.26 24.44 -32.74
N ARG A 587 -23.19 24.35 -31.41
CA ARG A 587 -24.20 23.65 -30.58
C ARG A 587 -25.57 24.33 -30.61
N GLY A 588 -26.63 23.61 -30.21
CA GLY A 588 -27.97 24.13 -30.02
C GLY A 588 -28.80 24.32 -31.30
N GLY A 589 -28.27 23.90 -32.46
CA GLY A 589 -29.00 23.83 -33.72
C GLY A 589 -29.99 22.64 -33.75
N SER A 590 -30.84 22.56 -34.81
CA SER A 590 -31.79 21.46 -35.03
C SER A 590 -31.14 20.18 -35.63
N GLY A 591 -29.81 20.20 -35.79
CA GLY A 591 -29.07 19.07 -36.33
C GLY A 591 -29.27 18.80 -37.82
N ILE A 592 -28.70 17.71 -38.28
CA ILE A 592 -28.77 17.19 -39.66
C ILE A 592 -29.34 15.76 -39.63
N ALA A 593 -29.81 15.24 -40.75
CA ALA A 593 -30.26 13.87 -40.82
C ALA A 593 -29.09 12.91 -40.62
N ASN A 594 -29.15 12.02 -39.64
CA ASN A 594 -28.23 10.92 -39.44
C ASN A 594 -28.60 9.70 -40.30
N MET A 595 -29.90 9.43 -40.41
CA MET A 595 -30.46 8.37 -41.24
C MET A 595 -31.76 8.84 -41.89
N GLU A 596 -32.05 8.40 -43.12
CA GLU A 596 -33.32 8.67 -43.75
C GLU A 596 -34.39 7.76 -43.16
N MET A 597 -35.34 8.38 -42.44
CA MET A 597 -36.41 7.67 -41.75
C MET A 597 -37.58 7.38 -42.71
N SER A 598 -38.14 6.19 -42.66
CA SER A 598 -39.24 5.73 -43.47
C SER A 598 -40.15 4.76 -42.70
N ALA A 599 -41.20 4.29 -43.31
CA ALA A 599 -42.07 3.28 -42.68
C ALA A 599 -41.34 1.95 -42.35
N ARG A 600 -40.14 1.75 -42.95
CA ARG A 600 -39.32 0.52 -42.75
C ARG A 600 -38.37 0.65 -41.55
N ASN A 601 -37.88 1.84 -41.21
CA ASN A 601 -36.90 2.11 -40.16
C ASN A 601 -37.40 3.19 -39.23
N LYS A 602 -38.35 2.88 -38.38
CA LYS A 602 -39.19 3.80 -37.62
C LYS A 602 -38.46 4.71 -36.64
N GLU A 603 -37.50 4.20 -35.87
CA GLU A 603 -36.82 4.90 -34.79
C GLU A 603 -35.35 4.47 -34.73
N VAL A 604 -34.44 5.37 -34.49
CA VAL A 604 -33.04 5.01 -34.22
C VAL A 604 -32.92 4.58 -32.77
N VAL A 605 -32.26 3.46 -32.54
CA VAL A 605 -32.02 2.88 -31.21
C VAL A 605 -30.63 3.23 -30.71
N SER A 606 -29.63 3.19 -31.60
CA SER A 606 -28.26 3.43 -31.22
C SER A 606 -27.46 4.07 -32.36
N SER A 607 -26.51 4.96 -31.99
CA SER A 607 -25.57 5.56 -32.92
C SER A 607 -24.27 5.85 -32.20
N PHE A 608 -23.17 5.17 -32.61
CA PHE A 608 -21.86 5.28 -31.93
C PHE A 608 -20.70 4.98 -32.90
N PRO A 609 -19.48 5.48 -32.63
CA PRO A 609 -18.30 5.16 -33.41
C PRO A 609 -17.92 3.69 -33.24
N ILE A 610 -17.43 3.07 -34.31
CA ILE A 610 -17.06 1.67 -34.35
C ILE A 610 -15.86 1.46 -35.28
N GLU A 611 -15.03 0.49 -34.98
CA GLU A 611 -13.85 0.08 -35.76
C GLU A 611 -14.15 -1.16 -36.59
N ASP A 612 -13.39 -1.39 -37.66
CA ASP A 612 -13.67 -2.46 -38.62
C ASP A 612 -13.48 -3.86 -38.02
N ASP A 613 -12.55 -4.01 -37.09
CA ASP A 613 -12.25 -5.24 -36.34
C ASP A 613 -13.22 -5.55 -35.19
N ASN A 614 -14.09 -4.59 -34.82
CA ASN A 614 -15.09 -4.81 -33.80
C ASN A 614 -16.19 -5.80 -34.25
N GLN A 615 -16.90 -6.33 -33.25
CA GLN A 615 -18.11 -7.10 -33.44
C GLN A 615 -19.27 -6.39 -32.78
N ILE A 616 -20.47 -6.51 -33.32
CA ILE A 616 -21.68 -5.98 -32.69
C ILE A 616 -22.58 -7.08 -32.18
N MET A 617 -23.26 -6.76 -31.09
CA MET A 617 -24.35 -7.57 -30.55
C MET A 617 -25.62 -6.76 -30.52
N MET A 618 -26.68 -7.28 -31.09
CA MET A 618 -28.00 -6.66 -31.13
C MET A 618 -28.98 -7.56 -30.39
N VAL A 619 -29.89 -6.97 -29.62
CA VAL A 619 -30.90 -7.68 -28.83
C VAL A 619 -32.27 -7.10 -29.10
N THR A 620 -33.29 -7.98 -29.20
CA THR A 620 -34.68 -7.60 -29.37
C THR A 620 -35.46 -7.66 -28.05
N ASP A 621 -36.59 -6.96 -27.98
CA ASP A 621 -37.53 -7.05 -26.86
C ASP A 621 -38.14 -8.47 -26.70
N GLY A 622 -38.08 -9.30 -27.72
CA GLY A 622 -38.43 -10.75 -27.65
C GLY A 622 -37.26 -11.63 -27.15
N GLY A 623 -36.16 -11.07 -26.68
CA GLY A 623 -35.01 -11.82 -26.15
C GLY A 623 -34.12 -12.49 -27.21
N LYS A 624 -34.33 -12.23 -28.51
CA LYS A 624 -33.44 -12.73 -29.54
C LYS A 624 -32.18 -11.90 -29.61
N LEU A 625 -31.06 -12.59 -29.81
CA LEU A 625 -29.72 -12.01 -29.86
C LEU A 625 -29.05 -12.43 -31.17
N ILE A 626 -28.36 -11.45 -31.80
CA ILE A 626 -27.49 -11.72 -32.93
C ILE A 626 -26.11 -11.05 -32.66
N ARG A 627 -25.04 -11.78 -33.00
CA ARG A 627 -23.66 -11.30 -33.00
C ARG A 627 -23.15 -11.35 -34.46
N MET A 628 -22.52 -10.27 -34.91
CA MET A 628 -21.96 -10.19 -36.26
C MET A 628 -20.72 -9.31 -36.30
N PRO A 629 -19.75 -9.59 -37.17
CA PRO A 629 -18.60 -8.72 -37.40
C PRO A 629 -19.05 -7.42 -38.06
N VAL A 630 -18.34 -6.34 -37.75
CA VAL A 630 -18.62 -5.01 -38.27
C VAL A 630 -18.28 -4.92 -39.75
N GLU A 631 -17.29 -5.68 -40.23
CA GLU A 631 -16.91 -5.75 -41.64
C GLU A 631 -18.07 -6.10 -42.57
N ASP A 632 -19.00 -6.95 -42.15
CA ASP A 632 -20.20 -7.34 -42.90
C ASP A 632 -21.22 -6.20 -43.06
N ILE A 633 -21.05 -5.09 -42.31
CA ILE A 633 -21.98 -3.97 -42.37
C ILE A 633 -21.54 -3.01 -43.47
N ARG A 634 -22.40 -2.79 -44.44
CA ARG A 634 -22.11 -1.88 -45.56
C ARG A 634 -21.85 -0.46 -45.10
N ILE A 635 -20.75 0.12 -45.58
CA ILE A 635 -20.51 1.56 -45.48
C ILE A 635 -21.43 2.27 -46.46
N ALA A 636 -22.26 3.17 -45.98
CA ALA A 636 -23.26 3.87 -46.77
C ALA A 636 -23.35 5.34 -46.36
N GLY A 637 -23.70 6.21 -47.26
CA GLY A 637 -23.84 7.62 -47.02
C GLY A 637 -24.89 7.95 -45.95
N ARG A 638 -24.68 9.05 -45.25
CA ARG A 638 -25.49 9.54 -44.15
C ARG A 638 -27.01 9.60 -44.44
N LYS A 639 -27.40 10.02 -45.68
CA LYS A 639 -28.80 10.16 -46.08
C LYS A 639 -29.45 8.86 -46.60
N THR A 640 -28.90 7.68 -46.27
CA THR A 640 -29.47 6.39 -46.70
C THR A 640 -30.31 5.74 -45.61
N GLN A 641 -31.17 4.81 -46.01
CA GLN A 641 -32.06 4.06 -45.09
C GLN A 641 -31.34 2.90 -44.39
N GLY A 642 -30.10 2.57 -44.77
CA GLY A 642 -29.36 1.42 -44.25
C GLY A 642 -29.76 0.10 -44.92
N VAL A 643 -29.16 -0.98 -44.43
CA VAL A 643 -29.40 -2.37 -44.82
C VAL A 643 -29.97 -3.16 -43.66
N ILE A 644 -30.58 -4.31 -43.94
CA ILE A 644 -31.09 -5.19 -42.89
C ILE A 644 -29.90 -5.88 -42.22
N LEU A 645 -29.68 -5.61 -40.94
CA LEU A 645 -28.71 -6.29 -40.10
C LEU A 645 -29.36 -7.43 -39.32
N PHE A 646 -30.60 -7.22 -38.87
CA PHE A 646 -31.36 -8.19 -38.11
C PHE A 646 -32.82 -8.25 -38.58
N ARG A 647 -33.30 -9.43 -38.94
CA ARG A 647 -34.70 -9.62 -39.30
C ARG A 647 -35.51 -9.82 -38.03
N THR A 648 -36.25 -8.81 -37.59
CA THR A 648 -37.20 -8.88 -36.46
C THR A 648 -38.51 -9.50 -36.90
N ALA A 649 -39.20 -10.20 -35.97
CA ALA A 649 -40.57 -10.68 -36.21
C ALA A 649 -41.59 -9.53 -36.22
N GLU A 650 -42.83 -9.79 -36.61
CA GLU A 650 -43.91 -8.83 -36.55
C GLU A 650 -44.15 -8.39 -35.10
N ASN A 651 -44.02 -7.07 -34.80
CA ASN A 651 -44.06 -6.45 -33.48
C ASN A 651 -42.80 -6.61 -32.61
N GLU A 652 -41.74 -7.26 -33.06
CA GLU A 652 -40.46 -7.37 -32.37
C GLU A 652 -39.57 -6.17 -32.74
N LYS A 653 -38.89 -5.56 -31.75
CA LYS A 653 -38.02 -4.41 -31.94
C LYS A 653 -36.64 -4.68 -31.40
N VAL A 654 -35.62 -4.18 -32.07
CA VAL A 654 -34.29 -4.09 -31.51
C VAL A 654 -34.32 -3.04 -30.41
N VAL A 655 -33.89 -3.38 -29.19
CA VAL A 655 -33.90 -2.51 -28.02
C VAL A 655 -32.51 -2.10 -27.58
N SER A 656 -31.49 -2.89 -27.90
CA SER A 656 -30.09 -2.58 -27.53
C SER A 656 -29.13 -3.02 -28.61
N VAL A 657 -28.07 -2.21 -28.76
CA VAL A 657 -26.94 -2.52 -29.64
C VAL A 657 -25.66 -2.14 -28.85
N THR A 658 -24.78 -3.10 -28.74
CA THR A 658 -23.46 -2.92 -28.11
C THR A 658 -22.38 -3.44 -29.05
N TRP A 659 -21.15 -2.97 -28.84
CA TRP A 659 -19.98 -3.46 -29.57
C TRP A 659 -19.06 -4.23 -28.60
N LEU A 660 -18.31 -5.15 -29.14
CA LEU A 660 -17.29 -5.94 -28.48
C LEU A 660 -15.99 -5.69 -29.20
N ASP A 661 -14.91 -5.48 -28.48
CA ASP A 661 -13.57 -5.42 -29.06
C ASP A 661 -13.27 -6.73 -29.77
N ALA A 662 -12.46 -6.67 -30.83
CA ALA A 662 -11.87 -7.87 -31.41
C ALA A 662 -11.14 -8.61 -30.29
N ASP A 663 -11.42 -9.90 -30.18
CA ASP A 663 -10.91 -10.73 -29.09
C ASP A 663 -9.39 -10.55 -28.99
N ALA A 664 -8.89 -10.28 -27.80
CA ALA A 664 -7.48 -10.32 -27.42
C ALA A 664 -6.84 -11.72 -27.63
N GLU A 665 -7.47 -12.58 -28.41
CA GLU A 665 -7.10 -13.98 -28.69
C GLU A 665 -6.07 -14.09 -29.83
N ASP A 666 -5.88 -13.04 -30.67
CA ASP A 666 -5.03 -13.14 -31.88
C ASP A 666 -3.54 -12.79 -31.61
N GLU A 667 -3.18 -12.19 -30.46
CA GLU A 667 -1.78 -11.84 -30.16
C GLU A 667 -0.96 -13.00 -29.57
N GLU A 668 -1.58 -13.98 -28.90
CA GLU A 668 -0.86 -15.14 -28.34
C GLU A 668 -0.59 -16.26 -29.37
N GLU A 669 -1.34 -16.35 -30.48
CA GLU A 669 -1.07 -17.37 -31.53
C GLU A 669 0.21 -17.08 -32.32
N LEU A 670 0.69 -15.84 -32.38
CA LEU A 670 1.93 -15.49 -33.11
C LEU A 670 3.21 -15.78 -32.30
N GLU A 671 3.13 -15.93 -30.99
CA GLU A 671 4.30 -16.28 -30.17
C GLU A 671 4.48 -17.79 -29.97
N GLU A 672 3.43 -18.62 -30.07
CA GLU A 672 3.54 -20.08 -29.99
C GLU A 672 3.98 -20.74 -31.31
N GLU A 673 3.66 -20.20 -32.49
CA GLU A 673 4.15 -20.71 -33.78
C GLU A 673 5.65 -20.45 -33.97
N ALA A 674 6.20 -19.37 -33.38
CA ALA A 674 7.65 -19.09 -33.44
C ALA A 674 8.49 -19.95 -32.48
N GLY A 675 7.86 -20.65 -31.52
CA GLY A 675 8.52 -21.51 -30.52
C GLY A 675 8.57 -23.00 -30.87
N SER A 676 7.78 -23.47 -31.87
CA SER A 676 7.65 -24.91 -32.17
C SER A 676 8.47 -25.42 -33.36
N GLU A 677 9.20 -24.54 -34.08
CA GLU A 677 10.04 -24.96 -35.22
C GLU A 677 11.50 -25.35 -34.89
N VAL A 678 11.86 -25.36 -33.60
CA VAL A 678 13.21 -25.79 -33.20
C VAL A 678 13.11 -26.92 -32.17
N LEU A 679 12.69 -28.10 -32.56
CA LEU A 679 13.07 -29.38 -31.94
C LEU A 679 12.32 -30.56 -32.63
N GLY A 680 12.76 -30.91 -33.78
CA GLY A 680 12.35 -32.11 -34.45
C GLY A 680 13.51 -32.69 -35.23
N GLU A 681 14.35 -33.48 -34.62
CA GLU A 681 15.08 -34.54 -35.32
C GLU A 681 15.59 -35.60 -34.34
N SER A 682 15.16 -36.84 -34.65
CA SER A 682 15.77 -38.17 -34.41
C SER A 682 15.91 -38.70 -32.98
N VAL A 683 15.32 -39.82 -32.72
CA VAL A 683 15.94 -41.15 -32.86
C VAL A 683 14.90 -42.28 -32.76
N ALA A 684 15.05 -43.27 -33.61
CA ALA A 684 14.22 -44.42 -33.87
C ALA A 684 14.23 -45.51 -32.79
N ASP A 685 13.15 -46.28 -32.78
CA ASP A 685 12.97 -47.70 -32.50
C ASP A 685 13.99 -48.48 -31.65
N THR A 686 13.48 -49.11 -30.60
CA THR A 686 13.64 -50.57 -30.41
C THR A 686 12.51 -51.12 -29.53
N ASP A 687 11.80 -52.05 -30.10
CA ASP A 687 10.93 -53.08 -29.57
C ASP A 687 11.65 -53.94 -28.51
N ASP A 688 11.01 -54.27 -27.40
CA ASP A 688 10.96 -55.68 -26.96
C ASP A 688 9.89 -55.89 -25.85
N SER A 689 9.07 -56.86 -26.13
CA SER A 689 8.08 -57.50 -25.31
C SER A 689 8.65 -58.21 -24.08
N LEU A 690 7.90 -58.30 -22.98
CA LEU A 690 7.57 -59.56 -22.32
C LEU A 690 6.62 -59.38 -21.13
N SER A 691 5.55 -60.12 -21.22
CA SER A 691 4.54 -60.57 -20.27
C SER A 691 5.07 -61.03 -18.89
N ASP A 692 4.34 -60.92 -17.80
CA ASP A 692 3.50 -61.89 -17.15
C ASP A 692 3.18 -61.57 -15.68
N GLN A 693 1.92 -61.57 -15.39
CA GLN A 693 1.15 -62.28 -14.33
C GLN A 693 1.45 -62.10 -12.84
N VAL A 694 0.37 -61.65 -12.17
CA VAL A 694 -0.38 -62.31 -11.05
C VAL A 694 0.27 -62.36 -9.65
N SER A 695 -0.34 -61.71 -8.68
CA SER A 695 -1.16 -62.29 -7.59
C SER A 695 -1.34 -61.34 -6.40
N GLU A 696 -2.57 -61.06 -6.05
CA GLU A 696 -2.96 -60.83 -4.64
C GLU A 696 -2.83 -62.10 -3.84
N PRO A 697 -2.71 -62.08 -2.50
CA PRO A 697 -3.89 -62.25 -1.68
C PRO A 697 -3.93 -61.49 -0.33
N GLU A 698 -5.12 -61.08 0.03
CA GLU A 698 -5.93 -61.32 1.28
C GLU A 698 -5.26 -61.32 2.66
N THR A 699 -5.87 -60.45 3.47
CA THR A 699 -6.40 -60.52 4.86
C THR A 699 -5.61 -61.23 5.95
N GLU A 700 -5.57 -60.54 7.09
CA GLU A 700 -6.15 -60.83 8.42
C GLU A 700 -5.61 -59.79 9.45
N SER A 701 -6.47 -59.10 10.11
CA SER A 701 -6.95 -58.96 11.48
C SER A 701 -6.04 -59.56 12.56
N ASP A 702 -5.74 -58.79 13.62
CA ASP A 702 -6.28 -58.78 14.94
C ASP A 702 -5.30 -58.11 15.97
N ASP A 703 -5.94 -57.36 16.88
CA ASP A 703 -5.69 -57.14 18.30
C ASP A 703 -4.28 -56.87 18.86
N GLU A 704 -4.04 -55.67 19.35
CA GLU A 704 -4.06 -55.22 20.77
C GLU A 704 -4.02 -53.70 20.91
#